data_8317a90ffbdf6aff960e0f5e17bdb542
#
_entry.id   8317a90ffbdf6aff960e0f5e17bdb542
#
_cell.length_a   1.000
_cell.length_b   1.000
_cell.length_c   1.000
_cell.angle_alpha   90.00
_cell.angle_beta   90.00
_cell.angle_gamma   90.00
#
_symmetry.space_group_name_H-M   'P 1'
#
loop_
_entity.id
_entity.type
_entity.pdbx_description
1 polymer ?
#
loop_
_entity_poly.entity_id
_entity_poly.type
_entity_poly.pdbx_seq_one_letter_code
_entity_poly.pdbx_strand_id
1 'polypeptide(L)'
;MGRYALDMEKYADLARTASAEGCVLLKNDNSTLPLKKGDKVAVFGRMAFHYYKSGLGSGGLVNTRYVVGILDALRACKDIALDEELIGIYEKWIKDHPYDEGEGWGLVPWSQEEMPVTEEMLQTASGDDVALVILGRTAGEDQDNTDKLGSYKLTRTEEDLIRKVSSQFSRTVVILNVGNIIDMKWVREFDPAAVLYAWQGGQEGGNGVCDVLTGRVNPCGKLTDTIAEDISDYPSTSNFGDLQKNYYKEDIYVGYRYFETFAKDKVLYPFGFGLSYTSFSVQASAEEKDEHTVCVKATVKNTGTKPGKEVLEVYAKAPQGVLDTPVRVLCGFAKTKELAAGEEEHITLEIPKNTFASYDDSGVTGHRDCFVLLEGTYTIYVGTDVRMAQKAGSYPQTFTVIEQLEEVCAPQKPFARMTRKPGDVIGYSDTPERIYGPYDRVEKPAEISQTGDKGYRLEDVYDKKISMETFVAQLSDEDLIMLFRGEGMCSPKVTPGTAAAFAGLTPSLRKFRIPAECASDGPSGIRMDCGTKAFSLPNGTLLGCTFNCELVRQLYEMTGLELRLNRVDTLLGPGLNIHRNPLNGRNFEYISEDPFLTGKMGAAQLQGLNIAGSTGTIKHFAANNQETKRHEADSIISVRALREIYLKGFEIAVKEGPARSVMTTYGPVNGVWTAGSYDLNTIVLRKDWGFSGIVMTDWWAKANHEGQPSDPRIHAVMAAAQNDVYMVTADAQDMQQDDMLEEFQKGNLTRGQLQRNAINILQFVLKSPAMLYEMNRISPEELKDRKNAAKDDPDVSKMMKFMADEQGNIRISGDGWDTHQGKEILADLDMKAGSYELQMKVKSNLDDLAQLPVTVYLDNIIKGTLSFRGSKGQWVTQQIRFDTFEGHHYMKLYFGATGLTVDHIAFQLSGGADKEQ
;
A
#
# COMPACT_ATOMS: atom_id res chain seq x y z
N MET A 1 -7.37 8.77 29.27
CA MET A 1 -6.14 8.66 28.47
C MET A 1 -5.78 10.02 27.92
N GLY A 2 -4.48 10.35 27.80
CA GLY A 2 -4.05 11.59 27.14
C GLY A 2 -4.44 11.61 25.66
N ARG A 3 -4.47 12.78 25.04
CA ARG A 3 -4.90 12.99 23.63
C ARG A 3 -4.15 12.09 22.63
N TYR A 4 -2.93 11.67 22.95
CA TYR A 4 -2.07 10.88 22.07
C TYR A 4 -1.74 9.49 22.63
N ALA A 5 -2.50 9.00 23.59
CA ALA A 5 -2.34 7.66 24.14
C ALA A 5 -2.92 6.63 23.15
N LEU A 6 -2.13 5.64 22.77
CA LEU A 6 -2.55 4.54 21.91
C LEU A 6 -3.28 3.49 22.74
N ASP A 7 -4.54 3.24 22.41
CA ASP A 7 -5.36 2.18 22.97
C ASP A 7 -5.27 0.93 22.09
N MET A 8 -4.46 -0.03 22.52
CA MET A 8 -4.21 -1.25 21.77
C MET A 8 -5.42 -2.19 21.70
N GLU A 9 -6.31 -2.18 22.70
CA GLU A 9 -7.54 -2.98 22.69
C GLU A 9 -8.51 -2.40 21.66
N LYS A 10 -8.73 -1.09 21.71
CA LYS A 10 -9.55 -0.41 20.68
C LYS A 10 -8.99 -0.61 19.27
N TYR A 11 -7.65 -0.58 19.13
CA TYR A 11 -6.99 -0.79 17.83
C TYR A 11 -7.26 -2.20 17.30
N ALA A 12 -7.12 -3.22 18.16
CA ALA A 12 -7.42 -4.60 17.82
C ALA A 12 -8.90 -4.80 17.47
N ASP A 13 -9.82 -4.22 18.23
CA ASP A 13 -11.26 -4.28 17.96
C ASP A 13 -11.65 -3.64 16.63
N LEU A 14 -11.06 -2.48 16.30
CA LEU A 14 -11.28 -1.83 15.00
C LEU A 14 -10.74 -2.68 13.84
N ALA A 15 -9.55 -3.26 13.98
CA ALA A 15 -8.95 -4.13 12.97
C ALA A 15 -9.76 -5.43 12.77
N ARG A 16 -10.22 -6.06 13.86
CA ARG A 16 -11.12 -7.21 13.84
C ARG A 16 -12.43 -6.89 13.13
N THR A 17 -13.03 -5.73 13.47
CA THR A 17 -14.26 -5.25 12.83
C THR A 17 -14.05 -5.01 11.34
N ALA A 18 -12.94 -4.36 10.96
CA ALA A 18 -12.61 -4.11 9.55
C ALA A 18 -12.38 -5.42 8.78
N SER A 19 -11.71 -6.39 9.39
CA SER A 19 -11.52 -7.72 8.81
C SER A 19 -12.86 -8.45 8.61
N ALA A 20 -13.75 -8.41 9.59
CA ALA A 20 -15.08 -9.03 9.46
C ALA A 20 -15.94 -8.33 8.40
N GLU A 21 -16.00 -6.98 8.41
CA GLU A 21 -16.78 -6.20 7.43
C GLU A 21 -16.24 -6.26 5.99
N GLY A 22 -14.95 -6.58 5.82
CA GLY A 22 -14.32 -6.73 4.51
C GLY A 22 -14.38 -8.14 3.94
N CYS A 23 -14.74 -9.17 4.74
CA CYS A 23 -15.00 -10.51 4.21
C CYS A 23 -16.18 -10.50 3.26
N VAL A 24 -16.03 -11.11 2.07
CA VAL A 24 -17.08 -11.17 1.05
C VAL A 24 -17.62 -12.58 0.91
N LEU A 25 -18.88 -12.78 1.21
CA LEU A 25 -19.58 -14.05 1.04
C LEU A 25 -20.05 -14.18 -0.41
N LEU A 26 -19.46 -15.12 -1.17
CA LEU A 26 -19.75 -15.30 -2.60
C LEU A 26 -20.85 -16.34 -2.86
N LYS A 27 -20.97 -17.34 -2.00
CA LYS A 27 -21.95 -18.43 -2.11
C LYS A 27 -22.35 -18.89 -0.71
N ASN A 28 -23.65 -19.24 -0.51
CA ASN A 28 -24.14 -19.76 0.75
C ASN A 28 -25.45 -20.54 0.55
N ASP A 29 -25.32 -21.74 0.01
CA ASP A 29 -26.46 -22.61 -0.27
C ASP A 29 -27.04 -23.21 1.01
N ASN A 30 -28.34 -23.36 1.04
CA ASN A 30 -29.10 -23.96 2.15
C ASN A 30 -28.75 -23.39 3.53
N SER A 31 -28.32 -22.12 3.59
CA SER A 31 -27.88 -21.48 4.84
C SER A 31 -26.79 -22.31 5.54
N THR A 32 -25.81 -22.78 4.80
CA THR A 32 -24.63 -23.52 5.31
C THR A 32 -23.88 -22.67 6.33
N LEU A 33 -23.73 -21.39 6.09
CA LEU A 33 -23.28 -20.41 7.06
C LEU A 33 -24.48 -19.56 7.53
N PRO A 34 -24.44 -19.02 8.78
CA PRO A 34 -23.37 -19.22 9.76
C PRO A 34 -23.35 -20.63 10.35
N LEU A 35 -22.20 -21.02 10.88
CA LEU A 35 -22.03 -22.25 11.66
C LEU A 35 -23.03 -22.27 12.83
N LYS A 36 -23.57 -23.43 13.11
CA LYS A 36 -24.55 -23.59 14.21
C LYS A 36 -23.81 -23.85 15.53
N LYS A 37 -24.39 -23.42 16.61
CA LYS A 37 -23.88 -23.72 17.93
C LYS A 37 -23.86 -25.24 18.15
N GLY A 38 -22.68 -25.76 18.47
CA GLY A 38 -22.44 -27.20 18.68
C GLY A 38 -22.02 -27.96 17.42
N ASP A 39 -21.93 -27.30 16.23
CA ASP A 39 -21.39 -27.95 15.04
C ASP A 39 -20.00 -28.52 15.34
N LYS A 40 -19.78 -29.76 14.91
CA LYS A 40 -18.46 -30.37 14.85
C LYS A 40 -17.85 -30.07 13.48
N VAL A 41 -16.65 -29.50 13.49
CA VAL A 41 -16.05 -28.86 12.33
C VAL A 41 -14.75 -29.56 11.93
N ALA A 42 -14.73 -30.16 10.74
CA ALA A 42 -13.52 -30.63 10.09
C ALA A 42 -12.80 -29.47 9.42
N VAL A 43 -11.50 -29.29 9.69
CA VAL A 43 -10.67 -28.25 9.09
C VAL A 43 -9.64 -28.88 8.14
N PHE A 44 -9.75 -28.56 6.86
CA PHE A 44 -8.86 -28.99 5.81
C PHE A 44 -8.07 -27.81 5.24
N GLY A 45 -6.91 -28.13 4.68
CA GLY A 45 -6.05 -27.16 3.99
C GLY A 45 -4.90 -26.68 4.88
N ARG A 46 -3.70 -26.78 4.34
CA ARG A 46 -2.46 -26.31 4.98
C ARG A 46 -2.55 -24.88 5.47
N MET A 47 -3.30 -24.03 4.75
CA MET A 47 -3.38 -22.60 5.07
C MET A 47 -4.18 -22.29 6.34
N ALA A 48 -4.83 -23.28 6.94
CA ALA A 48 -5.34 -23.16 8.31
C ALA A 48 -4.21 -22.90 9.32
N PHE A 49 -3.03 -23.47 9.08
CA PHE A 49 -1.84 -23.44 9.97
C PHE A 49 -0.86 -22.32 9.61
N HIS A 50 -0.95 -21.75 8.39
CA HIS A 50 -0.02 -20.74 7.86
C HIS A 50 -0.78 -19.53 7.33
N TYR A 51 -1.46 -18.84 8.22
CA TYR A 51 -2.29 -17.69 7.88
C TYR A 51 -1.48 -16.55 7.26
N TYR A 52 -1.87 -16.12 6.07
CA TYR A 52 -1.33 -14.91 5.43
C TYR A 52 -2.01 -13.67 6.01
N LYS A 53 -1.33 -12.97 6.93
CA LYS A 53 -1.85 -11.71 7.53
C LYS A 53 -1.81 -10.55 6.54
N SER A 54 -0.83 -10.53 5.64
CA SER A 54 -0.64 -9.51 4.60
C SER A 54 0.22 -10.06 3.45
N GLY A 55 0.35 -9.31 2.37
CA GLY A 55 1.33 -9.59 1.32
C GLY A 55 2.77 -9.31 1.76
N LEU A 56 3.69 -9.43 0.80
CA LEU A 56 5.13 -9.30 0.98
C LEU A 56 5.61 -7.93 0.44
N GLY A 57 6.86 -7.61 0.72
CA GLY A 57 7.48 -6.36 0.28
C GLY A 57 7.16 -5.18 1.18
N SER A 58 7.30 -3.97 0.66
CA SER A 58 7.06 -2.72 1.38
C SER A 58 5.63 -2.57 1.90
N GLY A 59 4.66 -3.16 1.19
CA GLY A 59 3.25 -3.13 1.54
C GLY A 59 2.85 -4.05 2.70
N GLY A 60 3.71 -5.00 3.11
CA GLY A 60 3.35 -6.08 4.02
C GLY A 60 4.20 -6.22 5.27
N LEU A 61 5.26 -6.82 5.23
CA LEU A 61 6.31 -7.25 6.21
C LEU A 61 6.34 -6.56 7.61
N VAL A 62 5.21 -6.37 8.27
CA VAL A 62 5.12 -5.76 9.61
C VAL A 62 5.54 -6.76 10.69
N ASN A 63 6.44 -6.38 11.59
CA ASN A 63 6.79 -7.14 12.78
C ASN A 63 5.68 -7.02 13.81
N THR A 64 4.93 -8.09 14.04
CA THR A 64 3.78 -8.09 14.95
C THR A 64 4.13 -8.68 16.31
N ARG A 65 3.41 -8.28 17.36
CA ARG A 65 3.51 -8.89 18.68
C ARG A 65 2.85 -10.27 18.70
N TYR A 66 1.78 -10.42 17.95
CA TYR A 66 1.02 -11.65 17.78
C TYR A 66 0.28 -11.62 16.45
N VAL A 67 -0.16 -12.77 16.01
CA VAL A 67 -1.08 -12.91 14.87
C VAL A 67 -2.12 -13.93 15.30
N VAL A 68 -3.40 -13.63 15.11
CA VAL A 68 -4.48 -14.60 15.26
C VAL A 68 -4.86 -15.11 13.88
N GLY A 69 -4.42 -16.33 13.56
CA GLY A 69 -4.82 -17.02 12.35
C GLY A 69 -6.25 -17.57 12.41
N ILE A 70 -6.74 -18.07 11.27
CA ILE A 70 -8.13 -18.59 11.19
C ILE A 70 -8.31 -19.77 12.14
N LEU A 71 -7.37 -20.74 12.17
CA LEU A 71 -7.43 -21.89 13.06
C LEU A 71 -7.34 -21.49 14.54
N ASP A 72 -6.49 -20.49 14.88
CA ASP A 72 -6.36 -20.01 16.25
C ASP A 72 -7.69 -19.44 16.76
N ALA A 73 -8.36 -18.65 15.92
CA ALA A 73 -9.65 -18.06 16.24
C ALA A 73 -10.76 -19.13 16.37
N LEU A 74 -10.76 -20.14 15.49
CA LEU A 74 -11.70 -21.26 15.56
C LEU A 74 -11.48 -22.11 16.84
N ARG A 75 -10.22 -22.39 17.23
CA ARG A 75 -9.89 -23.08 18.50
C ARG A 75 -10.33 -22.27 19.73
N ALA A 76 -10.26 -20.96 19.69
CA ALA A 76 -10.73 -20.09 20.76
C ALA A 76 -12.26 -19.98 20.83
N CYS A 77 -12.98 -20.35 19.78
CA CYS A 77 -14.41 -20.24 19.66
C CYS A 77 -15.11 -21.35 20.46
N LYS A 78 -15.95 -20.95 21.45
CA LYS A 78 -16.68 -21.89 22.34
C LYS A 78 -18.00 -22.37 21.75
N ASP A 79 -18.43 -21.85 20.60
CA ASP A 79 -19.72 -22.16 20.01
C ASP A 79 -19.65 -23.39 19.08
N ILE A 80 -18.46 -23.82 18.70
CA ILE A 80 -18.19 -24.97 17.81
C ILE A 80 -17.18 -25.93 18.45
N ALA A 81 -17.09 -27.14 17.94
CA ALA A 81 -16.08 -28.13 18.33
C ALA A 81 -15.24 -28.49 17.09
N LEU A 82 -13.92 -28.44 17.19
CA LEU A 82 -13.04 -28.84 16.10
C LEU A 82 -12.70 -30.32 16.15
N ASP A 83 -12.48 -30.92 14.98
CA ASP A 83 -11.90 -32.24 14.85
C ASP A 83 -10.38 -32.17 15.07
N GLU A 84 -9.95 -32.33 16.34
CA GLU A 84 -8.53 -32.24 16.69
C GLU A 84 -7.73 -33.45 16.19
N GLU A 85 -8.38 -34.58 15.83
CA GLU A 85 -7.70 -35.76 15.25
C GLU A 85 -7.28 -35.42 13.81
N LEU A 86 -8.17 -34.89 13.00
CA LEU A 86 -7.84 -34.41 11.65
C LEU A 86 -6.77 -33.31 11.67
N ILE A 87 -6.89 -32.34 12.59
CA ILE A 87 -5.90 -31.27 12.78
C ILE A 87 -4.52 -31.86 13.10
N GLY A 88 -4.46 -32.90 13.98
CA GLY A 88 -3.23 -33.61 14.33
C GLY A 88 -2.56 -34.31 13.15
N ILE A 89 -3.33 -34.77 12.15
CA ILE A 89 -2.79 -35.35 10.91
C ILE A 89 -2.04 -34.26 10.12
N TYR A 90 -2.64 -33.07 9.95
CA TYR A 90 -1.97 -31.93 9.30
C TYR A 90 -0.73 -31.47 10.07
N GLU A 91 -0.82 -31.33 11.39
CA GLU A 91 0.32 -30.88 12.22
C GLU A 91 1.52 -31.81 12.11
N LYS A 92 1.26 -33.13 11.98
CA LYS A 92 2.32 -34.11 11.74
C LYS A 92 2.92 -33.95 10.35
N TRP A 93 2.09 -33.85 9.31
CA TRP A 93 2.55 -33.71 7.92
C TRP A 93 3.37 -32.43 7.71
N ILE A 94 2.96 -31.31 8.27
CA ILE A 94 3.63 -30.00 8.16
C ILE A 94 5.07 -30.06 8.70
N LYS A 95 5.37 -30.91 9.70
CA LYS A 95 6.75 -31.06 10.23
C LYS A 95 7.72 -31.61 9.18
N ASP A 96 7.22 -32.48 8.30
CA ASP A 96 8.01 -33.07 7.23
C ASP A 96 7.96 -32.24 5.93
N HIS A 97 7.01 -31.31 5.87
CA HIS A 97 6.77 -30.40 4.73
C HIS A 97 6.72 -28.95 5.23
N PRO A 98 7.86 -28.36 5.63
CA PRO A 98 7.91 -27.03 6.22
C PRO A 98 7.38 -25.98 5.25
N TYR A 99 6.98 -24.84 5.78
CA TYR A 99 6.61 -23.67 4.99
C TYR A 99 7.82 -23.20 4.19
N ASP A 100 7.64 -22.97 2.88
CA ASP A 100 8.66 -22.38 2.03
C ASP A 100 8.63 -20.85 2.23
N GLU A 101 9.61 -20.36 2.98
CA GLU A 101 9.76 -18.92 3.28
C GLU A 101 10.30 -18.13 2.08
N GLY A 102 10.67 -18.83 0.99
CA GLY A 102 11.28 -18.20 -0.18
C GLY A 102 12.59 -17.51 0.10
N GLU A 103 12.99 -16.61 -0.82
CA GLU A 103 14.19 -15.81 -0.67
C GLU A 103 13.85 -14.33 -0.88
N GLY A 104 14.49 -13.45 -0.09
CA GLY A 104 14.44 -12.01 -0.29
C GLY A 104 13.12 -11.34 0.02
N TRP A 105 12.83 -10.34 -0.78
CA TRP A 105 11.79 -9.36 -0.53
C TRP A 105 10.37 -9.83 -0.88
N GLY A 106 10.21 -10.54 -2.00
CA GLY A 106 8.92 -10.96 -2.53
C GLY A 106 8.91 -12.33 -3.19
N LEU A 107 9.96 -13.15 -3.02
CA LEU A 107 10.11 -14.42 -3.74
C LEU A 107 9.57 -15.64 -2.96
N VAL A 108 8.57 -15.44 -2.10
CA VAL A 108 7.80 -16.55 -1.53
C VAL A 108 6.91 -17.14 -2.63
N PRO A 109 6.81 -18.48 -2.75
CA PRO A 109 5.90 -19.10 -3.71
C PRO A 109 4.46 -18.60 -3.54
N TRP A 110 3.75 -18.38 -4.64
CA TRP A 110 2.35 -17.90 -4.62
C TRP A 110 1.42 -18.80 -3.81
N SER A 111 1.64 -20.13 -3.88
CA SER A 111 1.01 -21.14 -3.04
C SER A 111 2.05 -22.01 -2.38
N GLN A 112 1.73 -22.54 -1.22
CA GLN A 112 2.51 -23.56 -0.54
C GLN A 112 2.11 -24.96 -1.01
N GLU A 113 3.00 -25.96 -0.82
CA GLU A 113 2.65 -27.35 -1.05
C GLU A 113 1.44 -27.76 -0.20
N GLU A 114 0.37 -28.26 -0.82
CA GLU A 114 -0.83 -28.72 -0.12
C GLU A 114 -0.78 -30.23 0.13
N MET A 115 -1.30 -30.65 1.30
CA MET A 115 -1.38 -32.05 1.67
C MET A 115 -2.42 -32.78 0.83
N PRO A 116 -2.07 -33.88 0.13
CA PRO A 116 -3.06 -34.71 -0.55
C PRO A 116 -4.08 -35.32 0.42
N VAL A 117 -5.35 -35.18 0.15
CA VAL A 117 -6.43 -35.75 0.96
C VAL A 117 -6.45 -37.27 0.80
N THR A 118 -6.34 -37.97 1.91
CA THR A 118 -6.39 -39.45 1.99
C THR A 118 -7.76 -39.96 2.44
N GLU A 119 -8.04 -41.24 2.18
CA GLU A 119 -9.26 -41.90 2.69
C GLU A 119 -9.31 -41.90 4.23
N GLU A 120 -8.15 -41.99 4.89
CA GLU A 120 -8.04 -41.93 6.35
C GLU A 120 -8.55 -40.58 6.87
N MET A 121 -8.12 -39.47 6.29
CA MET A 121 -8.59 -38.14 6.66
C MET A 121 -10.09 -38.00 6.50
N LEU A 122 -10.63 -38.46 5.37
CA LEU A 122 -12.06 -38.42 5.08
C LEU A 122 -12.85 -39.30 6.06
N GLN A 123 -12.31 -40.44 6.45
CA GLN A 123 -12.95 -41.33 7.42
C GLN A 123 -12.92 -40.75 8.83
N THR A 124 -11.80 -40.16 9.26
CA THR A 124 -11.68 -39.43 10.53
C THR A 124 -12.76 -38.36 10.64
N ALA A 125 -12.95 -37.59 9.63
CA ALA A 125 -13.91 -36.48 9.62
C ALA A 125 -15.35 -36.90 9.26
N SER A 126 -15.63 -38.19 9.02
CA SER A 126 -16.94 -38.62 8.48
C SER A 126 -18.13 -38.39 9.41
N GLY A 127 -17.89 -38.13 10.70
CA GLY A 127 -18.91 -37.79 11.70
C GLY A 127 -19.09 -36.31 11.98
N ASP A 128 -18.42 -35.43 11.23
CA ASP A 128 -18.47 -33.97 11.43
C ASP A 128 -19.64 -33.36 10.67
N ASP A 129 -20.14 -32.24 11.20
CA ASP A 129 -21.33 -31.56 10.65
C ASP A 129 -21.02 -30.69 9.45
N VAL A 130 -19.80 -30.15 9.38
CA VAL A 130 -19.35 -29.19 8.38
C VAL A 130 -17.85 -29.29 8.14
N ALA A 131 -17.43 -29.13 6.88
CA ALA A 131 -16.03 -29.08 6.51
C ALA A 131 -15.66 -27.64 6.08
N LEU A 132 -14.58 -27.11 6.65
CA LEU A 132 -13.92 -25.89 6.22
C LEU A 132 -12.67 -26.23 5.41
N VAL A 133 -12.56 -25.72 4.20
CA VAL A 133 -11.37 -25.84 3.35
C VAL A 133 -10.72 -24.47 3.24
N ILE A 134 -9.51 -24.31 3.79
CA ILE A 134 -8.80 -23.04 3.84
C ILE A 134 -7.67 -23.04 2.80
N LEU A 135 -7.80 -22.19 1.79
CA LEU A 135 -6.82 -22.00 0.72
C LEU A 135 -6.16 -20.64 0.82
N GLY A 136 -4.91 -20.55 0.38
CA GLY A 136 -4.19 -19.27 0.43
C GLY A 136 -3.34 -19.00 -0.79
N ARG A 137 -3.19 -17.72 -1.07
CA ARG A 137 -2.20 -17.16 -1.99
C ARG A 137 -1.52 -15.99 -1.32
N THR A 138 -0.20 -15.97 -1.38
CA THR A 138 0.52 -14.76 -1.02
C THR A 138 0.27 -13.67 -2.06
N ALA A 139 0.79 -12.51 -1.83
CA ALA A 139 0.84 -11.40 -2.76
C ALA A 139 2.12 -10.61 -2.47
N GLY A 140 2.63 -9.84 -3.40
CA GLY A 140 3.89 -9.17 -3.09
C GLY A 140 4.42 -8.28 -4.19
N GLU A 141 5.43 -7.56 -3.78
CA GLU A 141 6.24 -6.65 -4.57
C GLU A 141 7.28 -7.43 -5.38
N ASP A 142 7.75 -6.88 -6.50
CA ASP A 142 8.74 -7.39 -7.44
C ASP A 142 8.31 -8.62 -8.28
N GLN A 143 7.09 -9.10 -8.12
CA GLN A 143 6.58 -10.19 -8.95
C GLN A 143 5.07 -10.05 -9.22
N ASP A 144 4.68 -10.44 -10.43
CA ASP A 144 3.27 -10.55 -10.82
C ASP A 144 2.78 -11.99 -10.75
N ASN A 145 1.48 -12.18 -10.50
CA ASN A 145 0.80 -13.45 -10.69
C ASN A 145 0.90 -13.88 -12.16
N THR A 146 0.71 -15.17 -12.39
CA THR A 146 0.69 -15.77 -13.74
C THR A 146 -0.53 -16.67 -13.89
N ASP A 147 -1.01 -16.80 -15.11
CA ASP A 147 -2.10 -17.73 -15.47
C ASP A 147 -1.61 -19.20 -15.38
N LYS A 148 -1.15 -19.61 -14.21
CA LYS A 148 -0.61 -20.95 -13.93
C LYS A 148 -1.22 -21.55 -12.67
N LEU A 149 -1.10 -22.89 -12.58
CA LEU A 149 -1.44 -23.63 -11.35
C LEU A 149 -0.57 -23.16 -10.19
N GLY A 150 -1.22 -22.95 -9.04
CA GLY A 150 -0.58 -22.48 -7.81
C GLY A 150 -0.30 -20.97 -7.76
N SER A 151 -0.58 -20.22 -8.85
CA SER A 151 -0.55 -18.76 -8.88
C SER A 151 -2.00 -18.23 -8.99
N TYR A 152 -2.44 -17.81 -10.17
CA TYR A 152 -3.84 -17.39 -10.39
C TYR A 152 -4.84 -18.56 -10.30
N LYS A 153 -4.46 -19.75 -10.77
CA LYS A 153 -5.25 -20.98 -10.72
C LYS A 153 -4.93 -21.83 -9.49
N LEU A 154 -5.88 -22.67 -9.08
CA LEU A 154 -5.63 -23.68 -8.06
C LEU A 154 -4.55 -24.67 -8.50
N THR A 155 -3.84 -25.26 -7.54
CA THR A 155 -3.00 -26.44 -7.80
C THR A 155 -3.87 -27.69 -8.00
N ARG A 156 -3.33 -28.74 -8.62
CA ARG A 156 -4.04 -30.01 -8.77
C ARG A 156 -4.45 -30.62 -7.42
N THR A 157 -3.61 -30.44 -6.40
CA THR A 157 -3.87 -30.94 -5.06
C THR A 157 -5.01 -30.18 -4.38
N GLU A 158 -5.07 -28.85 -4.57
CA GLU A 158 -6.18 -28.02 -4.07
C GLU A 158 -7.50 -28.35 -4.77
N GLU A 159 -7.49 -28.57 -6.11
CA GLU A 159 -8.67 -29.02 -6.87
C GLU A 159 -9.17 -30.37 -6.35
N ASP A 160 -8.27 -31.33 -6.12
CA ASP A 160 -8.58 -32.66 -5.58
C ASP A 160 -9.13 -32.57 -4.15
N LEU A 161 -8.53 -31.72 -3.31
CA LEU A 161 -8.99 -31.41 -1.96
C LEU A 161 -10.45 -30.95 -1.97
N ILE A 162 -10.76 -29.86 -2.71
CA ILE A 162 -12.13 -29.33 -2.76
C ILE A 162 -13.10 -30.39 -3.27
N ARG A 163 -12.76 -31.10 -4.35
CA ARG A 163 -13.61 -32.12 -4.98
C ARG A 163 -13.95 -33.24 -4.02
N LYS A 164 -12.95 -33.80 -3.32
CA LYS A 164 -13.14 -34.92 -2.38
C LYS A 164 -13.96 -34.48 -1.18
N VAL A 165 -13.64 -33.33 -0.58
CA VAL A 165 -14.36 -32.83 0.59
C VAL A 165 -15.80 -32.45 0.24
N SER A 166 -16.04 -31.77 -0.88
CA SER A 166 -17.40 -31.40 -1.33
C SER A 166 -18.24 -32.63 -1.70
N SER A 167 -17.59 -33.73 -2.13
CA SER A 167 -18.32 -34.97 -2.41
C SER A 167 -18.77 -35.70 -1.13
N GLN A 168 -18.08 -35.51 -0.02
CA GLN A 168 -18.38 -36.15 1.27
C GLN A 168 -19.30 -35.30 2.15
N PHE A 169 -19.07 -33.98 2.18
CA PHE A 169 -19.77 -33.08 3.08
C PHE A 169 -20.78 -32.21 2.32
N SER A 170 -22.05 -32.33 2.66
CA SER A 170 -23.09 -31.46 2.11
C SER A 170 -22.96 -30.00 2.57
N ARG A 171 -22.22 -29.75 3.65
CA ARG A 171 -21.88 -28.43 4.18
C ARG A 171 -20.37 -28.20 4.06
N THR A 172 -19.86 -28.02 2.86
CA THR A 172 -18.46 -27.62 2.62
C THR A 172 -18.36 -26.12 2.43
N VAL A 173 -17.50 -25.49 3.21
CA VAL A 173 -17.21 -24.06 3.14
C VAL A 173 -15.76 -23.86 2.68
N VAL A 174 -15.55 -23.19 1.57
CA VAL A 174 -14.20 -22.81 1.12
C VAL A 174 -13.91 -21.37 1.55
N ILE A 175 -12.78 -21.17 2.22
CA ILE A 175 -12.31 -19.89 2.75
C ILE A 175 -11.03 -19.51 2.00
N LEU A 176 -11.01 -18.34 1.40
CA LEU A 176 -9.90 -17.85 0.59
C LEU A 176 -9.10 -16.77 1.35
N ASN A 177 -7.95 -17.16 1.91
CA ASN A 177 -6.98 -16.26 2.51
C ASN A 177 -5.95 -15.83 1.44
N VAL A 178 -6.34 -14.89 0.60
CA VAL A 178 -5.61 -14.49 -0.61
C VAL A 178 -5.44 -12.98 -0.67
N GLY A 179 -4.36 -12.50 -1.29
CA GLY A 179 -4.11 -11.07 -1.44
C GLY A 179 -4.81 -10.45 -2.65
N ASN A 180 -5.01 -11.23 -3.72
CA ASN A 180 -5.61 -10.79 -4.98
C ASN A 180 -6.79 -11.68 -5.33
N ILE A 181 -7.61 -11.29 -6.32
CA ILE A 181 -8.58 -12.22 -6.90
C ILE A 181 -7.87 -13.33 -7.67
N ILE A 182 -8.46 -14.54 -7.63
CA ILE A 182 -7.95 -15.74 -8.31
C ILE A 182 -9.01 -16.31 -9.23
N ASP A 183 -8.65 -17.29 -10.06
CA ASP A 183 -9.61 -18.03 -10.88
C ASP A 183 -10.70 -18.67 -10.01
N MET A 184 -11.97 -18.41 -10.31
CA MET A 184 -13.12 -18.89 -9.54
C MET A 184 -13.99 -19.89 -10.29
N LYS A 185 -13.56 -20.41 -11.45
CA LYS A 185 -14.32 -21.40 -12.24
C LYS A 185 -14.61 -22.67 -11.45
N TRP A 186 -13.69 -23.08 -10.57
CA TRP A 186 -13.80 -24.26 -9.71
C TRP A 186 -15.04 -24.23 -8.80
N VAL A 187 -15.62 -23.06 -8.50
CA VAL A 187 -16.84 -22.96 -7.67
C VAL A 187 -18.03 -23.63 -8.36
N ARG A 188 -18.15 -23.50 -9.70
CA ARG A 188 -19.18 -24.18 -10.48
C ARG A 188 -18.86 -25.66 -10.70
N GLU A 189 -17.58 -25.99 -10.81
CA GLU A 189 -17.11 -27.35 -11.09
C GLU A 189 -17.25 -28.29 -9.89
N PHE A 190 -16.85 -27.83 -8.69
CA PHE A 190 -16.81 -28.64 -7.46
C PHE A 190 -17.97 -28.37 -6.51
N ASP A 191 -18.75 -27.34 -6.79
CA ASP A 191 -20.00 -26.95 -6.12
C ASP A 191 -19.96 -26.97 -4.57
N PRO A 192 -18.99 -26.32 -3.90
CA PRO A 192 -19.01 -26.22 -2.45
C PRO A 192 -20.26 -25.45 -1.99
N ALA A 193 -20.80 -25.80 -0.81
CA ALA A 193 -22.02 -25.20 -0.29
C ALA A 193 -21.88 -23.71 0.06
N ALA A 194 -20.68 -23.26 0.46
CA ALA A 194 -20.39 -21.85 0.69
C ALA A 194 -18.97 -21.48 0.29
N VAL A 195 -18.76 -20.21 -0.09
CA VAL A 195 -17.46 -19.64 -0.43
C VAL A 195 -17.32 -18.26 0.22
N LEU A 196 -16.28 -18.09 1.04
CA LEU A 196 -15.95 -16.85 1.72
C LEU A 196 -14.59 -16.33 1.27
N TYR A 197 -14.56 -15.14 0.70
CA TYR A 197 -13.33 -14.41 0.37
C TYR A 197 -12.90 -13.65 1.63
N ALA A 198 -11.88 -14.14 2.32
CA ALA A 198 -11.43 -13.62 3.60
C ALA A 198 -10.27 -12.61 3.45
N TRP A 199 -9.65 -12.55 2.28
CA TRP A 199 -8.50 -11.68 1.98
C TRP A 199 -7.33 -11.89 2.96
N GLN A 200 -6.59 -10.82 3.26
CA GLN A 200 -5.49 -10.78 4.23
C GLN A 200 -5.83 -9.74 5.30
N GLY A 201 -6.33 -10.20 6.42
CA GLY A 201 -6.99 -9.39 7.45
C GLY A 201 -6.07 -8.81 8.53
N GLY A 202 -4.75 -8.77 8.33
CA GLY A 202 -3.83 -8.30 9.35
C GLY A 202 -3.71 -9.24 10.54
N GLN A 203 -3.20 -8.72 11.67
CA GLN A 203 -2.98 -9.55 12.86
C GLN A 203 -4.25 -10.04 13.56
N GLU A 204 -5.41 -9.40 13.34
CA GLU A 204 -6.72 -9.78 13.89
C GLU A 204 -7.62 -10.51 12.86
N GLY A 205 -7.09 -10.81 11.68
CA GLY A 205 -7.88 -11.32 10.57
C GLY A 205 -8.60 -12.63 10.85
N GLY A 206 -7.96 -13.57 11.55
CA GLY A 206 -8.60 -14.82 11.95
C GLY A 206 -9.80 -14.61 12.87
N ASN A 207 -9.73 -13.65 13.80
CA ASN A 207 -10.86 -13.28 14.65
C ASN A 207 -12.03 -12.73 13.82
N GLY A 208 -11.76 -11.83 12.86
CA GLY A 208 -12.79 -11.29 11.96
C GLY A 208 -13.46 -12.38 11.13
N VAL A 209 -12.69 -13.29 10.56
CA VAL A 209 -13.21 -14.43 9.79
C VAL A 209 -14.06 -15.35 10.68
N CYS A 210 -13.61 -15.67 11.88
CA CYS A 210 -14.37 -16.48 12.84
C CYS A 210 -15.71 -15.82 13.23
N ASP A 211 -15.73 -14.50 13.39
CA ASP A 211 -16.97 -13.77 13.68
C ASP A 211 -18.00 -13.87 12.55
N VAL A 212 -17.53 -13.82 11.30
CA VAL A 212 -18.38 -14.05 10.13
C VAL A 212 -18.86 -15.50 10.08
N LEU A 213 -17.96 -16.48 10.19
CA LEU A 213 -18.30 -17.89 10.12
C LEU A 213 -19.33 -18.31 11.17
N THR A 214 -19.26 -17.74 12.38
CA THR A 214 -20.16 -18.06 13.50
C THR A 214 -21.41 -17.18 13.54
N GLY A 215 -21.51 -16.18 12.67
CA GLY A 215 -22.63 -15.25 12.62
C GLY A 215 -22.67 -14.25 13.77
N ARG A 216 -21.58 -14.03 14.48
CA ARG A 216 -21.41 -12.90 15.41
C ARG A 216 -21.44 -11.58 14.66
N VAL A 217 -20.88 -11.58 13.46
CA VAL A 217 -20.98 -10.49 12.50
C VAL A 217 -21.64 -11.05 11.25
N ASN A 218 -22.67 -10.38 10.77
CA ASN A 218 -23.32 -10.68 9.51
C ASN A 218 -22.42 -10.18 8.37
N PRO A 219 -22.03 -11.03 7.38
CA PRO A 219 -21.21 -10.58 6.26
C PRO A 219 -21.88 -9.42 5.53
N CYS A 220 -21.10 -8.40 5.26
CA CYS A 220 -21.54 -7.16 4.61
C CYS A 220 -20.45 -6.55 3.72
N GLY A 221 -19.39 -7.30 3.46
CA GLY A 221 -18.36 -6.92 2.52
C GLY A 221 -18.82 -7.05 1.09
N LYS A 222 -18.30 -6.18 0.22
CA LYS A 222 -18.61 -6.13 -1.21
C LYS A 222 -17.34 -6.20 -2.03
N LEU A 223 -17.37 -6.92 -3.15
CA LEU A 223 -16.21 -6.99 -4.05
C LEU A 223 -15.84 -5.60 -4.59
N THR A 224 -14.57 -5.27 -4.51
CA THR A 224 -13.99 -4.07 -5.10
C THR A 224 -13.54 -4.27 -6.54
N ASP A 225 -13.73 -5.50 -7.05
CA ASP A 225 -13.26 -5.95 -8.37
C ASP A 225 -14.28 -6.87 -8.99
N THR A 226 -14.39 -6.80 -10.31
CA THR A 226 -15.15 -7.77 -11.10
C THR A 226 -14.36 -9.06 -11.23
N ILE A 227 -14.96 -10.20 -10.92
CA ILE A 227 -14.38 -11.52 -11.17
C ILE A 227 -14.95 -12.09 -12.45
N ALA A 228 -14.11 -12.19 -13.48
CA ALA A 228 -14.49 -12.73 -14.78
C ALA A 228 -14.42 -14.26 -14.82
N GLU A 229 -15.01 -14.87 -15.87
CA GLU A 229 -14.94 -16.31 -16.11
C GLU A 229 -13.54 -16.79 -16.42
N ASP A 230 -12.76 -15.98 -17.15
CA ASP A 230 -11.38 -16.32 -17.52
C ASP A 230 -10.49 -15.08 -17.47
N ILE A 231 -9.22 -15.28 -17.19
CA ILE A 231 -8.24 -14.19 -17.18
C ILE A 231 -8.13 -13.50 -18.53
N SER A 232 -8.37 -14.22 -19.62
CA SER A 232 -8.38 -13.68 -20.99
C SER A 232 -9.58 -12.77 -21.30
N ASP A 233 -10.62 -12.80 -20.45
CA ASP A 233 -11.79 -11.92 -20.59
C ASP A 233 -11.52 -10.48 -20.11
N TYR A 234 -10.44 -10.28 -19.34
CA TYR A 234 -10.02 -8.92 -18.94
C TYR A 234 -9.34 -8.22 -20.12
N PRO A 235 -9.79 -7.03 -20.53
CA PRO A 235 -9.27 -6.35 -21.72
C PRO A 235 -7.78 -6.00 -21.62
N SER A 236 -7.26 -5.86 -20.41
CA SER A 236 -5.84 -5.54 -20.12
C SER A 236 -4.91 -6.75 -20.29
N THR A 237 -5.40 -7.99 -20.23
CA THR A 237 -4.54 -9.20 -20.18
C THR A 237 -3.63 -9.33 -21.40
N SER A 238 -4.09 -8.94 -22.59
CA SER A 238 -3.27 -9.01 -23.81
C SER A 238 -2.07 -8.07 -23.84
N ASN A 239 -2.05 -7.08 -22.94
CA ASN A 239 -0.99 -6.07 -22.85
C ASN A 239 -0.26 -6.08 -21.51
N PHE A 240 -0.76 -6.84 -20.54
CA PHE A 240 -0.16 -6.94 -19.20
C PHE A 240 1.14 -7.73 -19.24
N GLY A 241 2.14 -7.27 -18.46
CA GLY A 241 3.42 -7.96 -18.34
C GLY A 241 4.40 -7.70 -19.49
N ASP A 242 4.14 -6.74 -20.37
CA ASP A 242 5.10 -6.34 -21.40
C ASP A 242 6.38 -5.78 -20.74
N LEU A 243 7.54 -6.16 -21.30
CA LEU A 243 8.84 -5.85 -20.73
C LEU A 243 9.36 -4.44 -21.08
N GLN A 244 8.74 -3.78 -22.06
CA GLN A 244 9.20 -2.49 -22.59
C GLN A 244 8.09 -1.44 -22.59
N LYS A 245 6.90 -1.76 -23.13
CA LYS A 245 5.80 -0.84 -23.34
C LYS A 245 4.46 -1.48 -23.04
N ASN A 246 3.89 -1.12 -21.91
CA ASN A 246 2.58 -1.60 -21.52
C ASN A 246 1.50 -0.63 -22.06
N TYR A 247 0.82 -1.02 -23.13
CA TYR A 247 -0.24 -0.22 -23.74
C TYR A 247 -1.56 -0.41 -23.01
N TYR A 248 -2.15 0.66 -22.52
CA TYR A 248 -3.44 0.69 -21.83
C TYR A 248 -4.56 0.86 -22.87
N LYS A 249 -4.71 -0.14 -23.74
CA LYS A 249 -5.64 -0.07 -24.90
C LYS A 249 -7.10 -0.10 -24.51
N GLU A 250 -7.42 -0.64 -23.36
CA GLU A 250 -8.77 -0.64 -22.80
C GLU A 250 -9.27 0.74 -22.42
N ASP A 251 -8.39 1.73 -22.34
CA ASP A 251 -8.69 3.13 -22.07
C ASP A 251 -9.48 3.30 -20.76
N ILE A 252 -10.64 3.93 -20.79
CA ILE A 252 -11.51 4.13 -19.61
C ILE A 252 -12.31 2.87 -19.23
N TYR A 253 -12.21 1.81 -20.02
CA TYR A 253 -12.97 0.57 -19.82
C TYR A 253 -12.18 -0.44 -18.97
N VAL A 254 -11.99 -0.11 -17.69
CA VAL A 254 -11.34 -0.97 -16.70
C VAL A 254 -12.40 -1.60 -15.80
N GLY A 255 -12.22 -2.89 -15.44
CA GLY A 255 -13.10 -3.59 -14.53
C GLY A 255 -14.58 -3.57 -14.96
N TYR A 256 -15.49 -3.29 -14.03
CA TYR A 256 -16.94 -3.27 -14.31
C TYR A 256 -17.32 -2.28 -15.43
N ARG A 257 -16.55 -1.22 -15.64
CA ARG A 257 -16.77 -0.26 -16.73
C ARG A 257 -16.69 -0.96 -18.09
N TYR A 258 -15.77 -1.92 -18.25
CA TYR A 258 -15.67 -2.79 -19.41
C TYR A 258 -16.78 -3.85 -19.40
N PHE A 259 -16.86 -4.64 -18.35
CA PHE A 259 -17.72 -5.81 -18.31
C PHE A 259 -19.20 -5.43 -18.43
N GLU A 260 -19.68 -4.42 -17.69
CA GLU A 260 -21.07 -3.99 -17.77
C GLU A 260 -21.40 -3.33 -19.11
N THR A 261 -20.41 -2.83 -19.85
CA THR A 261 -20.62 -2.22 -21.17
C THR A 261 -20.60 -3.25 -22.29
N PHE A 262 -19.64 -4.19 -22.28
CA PHE A 262 -19.34 -5.03 -23.45
C PHE A 262 -19.45 -6.54 -23.21
N ALA A 263 -19.30 -7.01 -21.96
CA ALA A 263 -19.02 -8.42 -21.69
C ALA A 263 -19.73 -8.95 -20.42
N LYS A 264 -21.00 -8.59 -20.22
CA LYS A 264 -21.77 -8.97 -19.03
C LYS A 264 -21.87 -10.48 -18.81
N ASP A 265 -21.90 -11.25 -19.89
CA ASP A 265 -21.97 -12.71 -19.90
C ASP A 265 -20.66 -13.37 -19.47
N LYS A 266 -19.55 -12.60 -19.39
CA LYS A 266 -18.23 -13.06 -18.98
C LYS A 266 -17.93 -12.90 -17.49
N VAL A 267 -18.89 -12.48 -16.70
CA VAL A 267 -18.71 -12.16 -15.27
C VAL A 267 -19.27 -13.27 -14.40
N LEU A 268 -18.43 -13.81 -13.53
CA LEU A 268 -18.83 -14.73 -12.45
C LEU A 268 -19.42 -13.97 -11.26
N TYR A 269 -18.72 -12.94 -10.78
CA TYR A 269 -19.15 -12.09 -9.69
C TYR A 269 -18.92 -10.62 -10.06
N PRO A 270 -19.99 -9.80 -10.09
CA PRO A 270 -19.88 -8.40 -10.48
C PRO A 270 -19.25 -7.54 -9.37
N PHE A 271 -18.76 -6.36 -9.72
CA PHE A 271 -18.35 -5.33 -8.78
C PHE A 271 -19.48 -5.01 -7.82
N GLY A 272 -19.15 -4.85 -6.52
CA GLY A 272 -20.11 -4.61 -5.44
C GLY A 272 -20.84 -5.87 -4.94
N PHE A 273 -20.60 -7.05 -5.54
CA PHE A 273 -21.26 -8.28 -5.11
C PHE A 273 -20.80 -8.71 -3.72
N GLY A 274 -21.75 -9.16 -2.92
CA GLY A 274 -21.52 -9.79 -1.63
C GLY A 274 -22.83 -10.15 -0.96
N LEU A 275 -22.95 -11.41 -0.49
CA LEU A 275 -24.12 -11.96 0.17
C LEU A 275 -24.13 -11.61 1.66
N SER A 276 -25.31 -11.70 2.26
CA SER A 276 -25.57 -11.50 3.68
C SER A 276 -26.37 -12.69 4.25
N TYR A 277 -26.35 -12.86 5.57
CA TYR A 277 -27.22 -13.82 6.28
C TYR A 277 -28.64 -13.29 6.47
N THR A 278 -28.91 -12.08 6.02
CA THR A 278 -30.22 -11.44 6.00
C THR A 278 -30.52 -10.90 4.60
N SER A 279 -31.64 -10.24 4.41
CA SER A 279 -31.99 -9.63 3.13
C SER A 279 -32.35 -8.16 3.34
N PHE A 280 -32.12 -7.36 2.32
CA PHE A 280 -32.45 -5.95 2.33
C PHE A 280 -33.29 -5.56 1.12
N SER A 281 -34.10 -4.55 1.28
CA SER A 281 -34.77 -3.85 0.18
C SER A 281 -34.26 -2.41 0.11
N VAL A 282 -34.05 -1.94 -1.12
CA VAL A 282 -33.61 -0.56 -1.38
C VAL A 282 -34.72 0.14 -2.18
N GLN A 283 -35.20 1.28 -1.69
CA GLN A 283 -36.06 2.18 -2.44
C GLN A 283 -35.33 3.51 -2.57
N ALA A 284 -35.16 4.00 -3.79
CA ALA A 284 -34.38 5.20 -4.01
C ALA A 284 -35.04 6.12 -5.04
N SER A 285 -34.78 7.42 -4.89
CA SER A 285 -35.07 8.45 -5.87
C SER A 285 -33.84 9.32 -6.08
N ALA A 286 -33.68 9.84 -7.27
CA ALA A 286 -32.60 10.77 -7.62
C ALA A 286 -33.17 11.93 -8.42
N GLU A 287 -32.80 13.14 -8.06
CA GLU A 287 -33.21 14.38 -8.71
C GLU A 287 -32.02 15.34 -8.84
N GLU A 288 -32.03 16.15 -9.85
CA GLU A 288 -31.10 17.27 -9.97
C GLU A 288 -31.42 18.27 -8.86
N LYS A 289 -30.45 18.53 -7.97
CA LYS A 289 -30.59 19.52 -6.89
C LYS A 289 -30.31 20.93 -7.38
N ASP A 290 -29.25 21.06 -8.17
CA ASP A 290 -28.78 22.30 -8.79
C ASP A 290 -27.90 21.99 -10.01
N GLU A 291 -27.33 23.00 -10.63
CA GLU A 291 -26.46 22.87 -11.80
C GLU A 291 -25.18 22.01 -11.55
N HIS A 292 -24.77 21.85 -10.27
CA HIS A 292 -23.53 21.15 -9.87
C HIS A 292 -23.78 19.82 -9.15
N THR A 293 -24.99 19.57 -8.67
CA THR A 293 -25.24 18.51 -7.71
C THR A 293 -26.49 17.68 -8.05
N VAL A 294 -26.38 16.36 -7.88
CA VAL A 294 -27.50 15.43 -7.88
C VAL A 294 -27.77 15.00 -6.43
N CYS A 295 -29.04 15.06 -6.00
CA CYS A 295 -29.48 14.56 -4.70
C CYS A 295 -30.08 13.16 -4.88
N VAL A 296 -29.53 12.18 -4.14
CA VAL A 296 -30.07 10.82 -4.04
C VAL A 296 -30.63 10.61 -2.66
N LYS A 297 -31.89 10.19 -2.58
CA LYS A 297 -32.55 9.80 -1.33
C LYS A 297 -32.88 8.32 -1.41
N ALA A 298 -32.46 7.55 -0.43
CA ALA A 298 -32.70 6.12 -0.39
C ALA A 298 -33.20 5.69 0.99
N THR A 299 -34.04 4.66 1.01
CA THR A 299 -34.44 3.92 2.21
C THR A 299 -33.95 2.49 2.06
N VAL A 300 -33.09 2.08 2.97
CA VAL A 300 -32.60 0.70 3.06
C VAL A 300 -33.29 0.04 4.25
N LYS A 301 -33.99 -1.07 4.01
CA LYS A 301 -34.71 -1.82 5.02
C LYS A 301 -34.22 -3.24 5.13
N ASN A 302 -33.92 -3.69 6.32
CA ASN A 302 -33.67 -5.10 6.60
C ASN A 302 -35.00 -5.88 6.54
N THR A 303 -35.17 -6.68 5.50
CA THR A 303 -36.38 -7.51 5.25
C THR A 303 -36.24 -8.94 5.74
N GLY A 304 -35.04 -9.31 6.22
CA GLY A 304 -34.78 -10.64 6.76
C GLY A 304 -34.96 -10.73 8.27
N THR A 305 -34.37 -11.74 8.88
CA THR A 305 -34.58 -12.09 10.29
C THR A 305 -33.38 -11.82 11.20
N LYS A 306 -32.21 -11.53 10.64
CA LYS A 306 -30.99 -11.28 11.40
C LYS A 306 -30.57 -9.80 11.27
N PRO A 307 -29.97 -9.21 12.29
CA PRO A 307 -29.40 -7.86 12.14
C PRO A 307 -28.25 -7.88 11.14
N GLY A 308 -28.04 -6.76 10.46
CA GLY A 308 -26.95 -6.65 9.48
C GLY A 308 -26.82 -5.25 8.91
N LYS A 309 -25.72 -5.06 8.20
CA LYS A 309 -25.40 -3.82 7.46
C LYS A 309 -25.49 -4.09 5.96
N GLU A 310 -25.81 -3.05 5.19
CA GLU A 310 -25.82 -3.10 3.72
C GLU A 310 -25.07 -1.92 3.15
N VAL A 311 -24.53 -2.11 1.94
CA VAL A 311 -23.89 -1.05 1.15
C VAL A 311 -24.89 -0.55 0.10
N LEU A 312 -25.07 0.76 0.07
CA LEU A 312 -25.79 1.44 -1.00
C LEU A 312 -24.76 1.99 -1.99
N GLU A 313 -24.88 1.60 -3.24
CA GLU A 313 -24.01 2.07 -4.34
C GLU A 313 -24.82 2.91 -5.32
N VAL A 314 -24.25 4.02 -5.78
CA VAL A 314 -24.86 4.95 -6.72
C VAL A 314 -24.01 5.04 -7.97
N TYR A 315 -24.66 4.81 -9.13
CA TYR A 315 -24.02 4.83 -10.43
C TYR A 315 -24.65 5.87 -11.35
N ALA A 316 -23.82 6.60 -12.05
CA ALA A 316 -24.27 7.47 -13.14
C ALA A 316 -24.11 6.76 -14.50
N LYS A 317 -25.06 7.02 -15.40
CA LYS A 317 -24.98 6.73 -16.83
C LYS A 317 -25.08 8.04 -17.58
N ALA A 318 -24.00 8.42 -18.22
CA ALA A 318 -23.96 9.57 -19.11
C ALA A 318 -24.62 9.23 -20.47
N PRO A 319 -25.13 10.22 -21.21
CA PRO A 319 -25.62 10.01 -22.56
C PRO A 319 -24.46 9.58 -23.47
N GLN A 320 -24.76 8.81 -24.50
CA GLN A 320 -23.84 8.57 -25.60
C GLN A 320 -23.84 9.77 -26.53
N GLY A 321 -22.68 10.30 -26.83
CA GLY A 321 -22.52 11.50 -27.66
C GLY A 321 -21.29 11.41 -28.54
N VAL A 322 -20.65 12.55 -28.75
CA VAL A 322 -19.37 12.65 -29.48
C VAL A 322 -18.22 12.00 -28.70
N LEU A 323 -18.30 11.96 -27.38
CA LEU A 323 -17.49 11.09 -26.52
C LEU A 323 -18.32 9.87 -26.15
N ASP A 324 -17.69 8.73 -26.20
CA ASP A 324 -18.24 7.49 -25.69
C ASP A 324 -18.09 7.41 -24.15
N THR A 325 -19.00 6.71 -23.50
CA THR A 325 -19.04 6.59 -22.04
C THR A 325 -19.39 5.18 -21.59
N PRO A 326 -18.88 4.69 -20.44
CA PRO A 326 -19.34 3.42 -19.86
C PRO A 326 -20.81 3.47 -19.47
N VAL A 327 -21.48 2.32 -19.42
CA VAL A 327 -22.91 2.25 -19.02
C VAL A 327 -23.10 2.46 -17.52
N ARG A 328 -22.05 2.37 -16.72
CA ARG A 328 -22.04 2.56 -15.27
C ARG A 328 -20.74 3.21 -14.83
N VAL A 329 -20.84 4.23 -13.99
CA VAL A 329 -19.74 4.89 -13.31
C VAL A 329 -20.15 5.09 -11.86
N LEU A 330 -19.44 4.49 -10.92
CA LEU A 330 -19.68 4.68 -9.48
C LEU A 330 -19.42 6.16 -9.13
N CYS A 331 -20.40 6.80 -8.50
CA CYS A 331 -20.30 8.20 -8.13
C CYS A 331 -20.73 8.51 -6.69
N GLY A 332 -21.18 7.50 -5.96
CA GLY A 332 -21.53 7.61 -4.56
C GLY A 332 -21.72 6.25 -3.92
N PHE A 333 -21.43 6.15 -2.63
CA PHE A 333 -21.79 4.98 -1.83
C PHE A 333 -21.98 5.38 -0.36
N ALA A 334 -22.71 4.54 0.38
CA ALA A 334 -22.85 4.64 1.83
C ALA A 334 -23.06 3.25 2.43
N LYS A 335 -22.55 3.04 3.63
CA LYS A 335 -22.84 1.83 4.40
C LYS A 335 -23.83 2.17 5.51
N THR A 336 -24.88 1.34 5.69
CA THR A 336 -25.85 1.53 6.78
C THR A 336 -25.21 1.28 8.15
N LYS A 337 -25.80 1.81 9.19
CA LYS A 337 -25.64 1.23 10.53
C LYS A 337 -26.13 -0.22 10.53
N GLU A 338 -25.88 -0.95 11.61
CA GLU A 338 -26.51 -2.26 11.79
C GLU A 338 -28.02 -2.10 11.96
N LEU A 339 -28.79 -2.72 11.07
CA LEU A 339 -30.24 -2.68 11.07
C LEU A 339 -30.80 -3.98 11.64
N ALA A 340 -31.62 -3.87 12.70
CA ALA A 340 -32.39 -5.01 13.20
C ALA A 340 -33.42 -5.49 12.17
N ALA A 341 -33.96 -6.70 12.37
CA ALA A 341 -35.00 -7.23 11.50
C ALA A 341 -36.22 -6.27 11.43
N GLY A 342 -36.57 -5.86 10.21
CA GLY A 342 -37.65 -4.88 9.94
C GLY A 342 -37.25 -3.41 10.10
N GLU A 343 -36.05 -3.10 10.63
CA GLU A 343 -35.58 -1.72 10.77
C GLU A 343 -35.18 -1.14 9.41
N GLU A 344 -35.24 0.17 9.27
CA GLU A 344 -34.86 0.90 8.07
C GLU A 344 -34.02 2.13 8.40
N GLU A 345 -33.21 2.54 7.42
CA GLU A 345 -32.41 3.74 7.46
C GLU A 345 -32.66 4.59 6.22
N HIS A 346 -32.79 5.90 6.44
CA HIS A 346 -32.90 6.88 5.37
C HIS A 346 -31.54 7.51 5.10
N ILE A 347 -31.05 7.38 3.88
CA ILE A 347 -29.75 7.88 3.44
C ILE A 347 -29.97 8.97 2.41
N THR A 348 -29.28 10.09 2.57
CA THR A 348 -29.24 11.15 1.56
C THR A 348 -27.80 11.37 1.13
N LEU A 349 -27.56 11.30 -0.17
CA LEU A 349 -26.25 11.57 -0.77
C LEU A 349 -26.35 12.77 -1.72
N GLU A 350 -25.45 13.71 -1.55
CA GLU A 350 -25.24 14.81 -2.48
C GLU A 350 -24.03 14.48 -3.35
N ILE A 351 -24.25 14.29 -4.65
CA ILE A 351 -23.25 13.82 -5.58
C ILE A 351 -22.87 14.96 -6.51
N PRO A 352 -21.63 15.48 -6.42
CA PRO A 352 -21.13 16.46 -7.36
C PRO A 352 -21.08 15.88 -8.78
N LYS A 353 -21.59 16.60 -9.77
CA LYS A 353 -21.62 16.14 -11.16
C LYS A 353 -20.25 15.94 -11.79
N ASN A 354 -19.21 16.63 -11.29
CA ASN A 354 -17.83 16.43 -11.72
C ASN A 354 -17.29 15.04 -11.41
N THR A 355 -17.93 14.30 -10.49
CA THR A 355 -17.55 12.91 -10.14
C THR A 355 -17.67 11.96 -11.34
N PHE A 356 -18.62 12.23 -12.25
CA PHE A 356 -18.89 11.42 -13.44
C PHE A 356 -18.79 12.21 -14.76
N ALA A 357 -18.11 13.35 -14.75
CA ALA A 357 -17.75 14.10 -15.95
C ALA A 357 -16.76 13.30 -16.81
N SER A 358 -16.86 13.47 -18.13
CA SER A 358 -15.96 12.82 -19.10
C SER A 358 -14.84 13.76 -19.49
N TYR A 359 -13.65 13.24 -19.72
CA TYR A 359 -12.52 14.06 -20.19
C TYR A 359 -12.36 14.00 -21.71
N ASP A 360 -12.29 15.15 -22.34
CA ASP A 360 -12.02 15.27 -23.80
C ASP A 360 -10.56 15.63 -24.03
N ASP A 361 -9.72 14.64 -24.31
CA ASP A 361 -8.33 14.83 -24.71
C ASP A 361 -8.15 15.15 -26.19
N SER A 362 -9.20 14.96 -26.99
CA SER A 362 -9.15 15.04 -28.46
C SER A 362 -9.67 16.34 -29.04
N GLY A 363 -10.50 17.06 -28.29
CA GLY A 363 -11.21 18.24 -28.75
C GLY A 363 -12.44 17.92 -29.62
N VAL A 364 -12.92 16.69 -29.61
CA VAL A 364 -14.09 16.28 -30.40
C VAL A 364 -15.39 16.99 -29.99
N THR A 365 -15.44 17.47 -28.75
CA THR A 365 -16.53 18.30 -28.23
C THR A 365 -16.45 19.76 -28.65
N GLY A 366 -15.37 20.18 -29.29
CA GLY A 366 -14.98 21.57 -29.53
C GLY A 366 -14.13 22.16 -28.41
N HIS A 367 -13.88 21.40 -27.34
CA HIS A 367 -13.10 21.82 -26.16
C HIS A 367 -12.09 20.73 -25.81
N ARG A 368 -10.82 20.93 -26.17
CA ARG A 368 -9.75 19.99 -25.86
C ARG A 368 -9.24 20.16 -24.44
N ASP A 369 -8.79 19.07 -23.84
CA ASP A 369 -8.18 19.02 -22.52
C ASP A 369 -9.09 19.57 -21.39
N CYS A 370 -10.33 19.11 -21.37
CA CYS A 370 -11.30 19.55 -20.37
C CYS A 370 -12.22 18.42 -19.87
N PHE A 371 -12.70 18.57 -18.63
CA PHE A 371 -13.82 17.78 -18.15
C PHE A 371 -15.13 18.40 -18.59
N VAL A 372 -16.02 17.57 -19.14
CA VAL A 372 -17.31 18.00 -19.68
C VAL A 372 -18.48 17.15 -19.17
N LEU A 373 -19.65 17.76 -19.07
CA LEU A 373 -20.92 17.06 -19.04
C LEU A 373 -21.52 17.12 -20.45
N LEU A 374 -21.81 15.96 -21.03
CA LEU A 374 -22.37 15.86 -22.38
C LEU A 374 -23.83 16.29 -22.38
N GLU A 375 -24.29 16.85 -23.51
CA GLU A 375 -25.71 17.13 -23.71
C GLU A 375 -26.51 15.81 -23.81
N GLY A 376 -27.65 15.75 -23.11
CA GLY A 376 -28.56 14.62 -23.17
C GLY A 376 -29.11 14.24 -21.80
N THR A 377 -29.59 13.02 -21.67
CA THR A 377 -30.20 12.53 -20.42
C THR A 377 -29.19 11.72 -19.62
N TYR A 378 -28.90 12.20 -18.44
CA TYR A 378 -28.19 11.44 -17.40
C TYR A 378 -29.19 10.58 -16.61
N THR A 379 -28.80 9.36 -16.30
CA THR A 379 -29.61 8.45 -15.48
C THR A 379 -28.81 7.99 -14.28
N ILE A 380 -29.41 8.09 -13.10
CA ILE A 380 -28.85 7.64 -11.83
C ILE A 380 -29.46 6.29 -11.47
N TYR A 381 -28.59 5.36 -11.09
CA TYR A 381 -28.95 4.03 -10.62
C TYR A 381 -28.48 3.85 -9.19
N VAL A 382 -29.30 3.15 -8.39
CA VAL A 382 -29.03 2.93 -6.97
C VAL A 382 -29.33 1.46 -6.62
N GLY A 383 -28.43 0.82 -5.90
CA GLY A 383 -28.59 -0.58 -5.50
C GLY A 383 -27.49 -1.05 -4.56
N THR A 384 -27.33 -2.35 -4.43
CA THR A 384 -26.38 -3.00 -3.54
C THR A 384 -25.14 -3.57 -4.27
N ASP A 385 -25.16 -3.54 -5.58
CA ASP A 385 -24.03 -3.81 -6.49
C ASP A 385 -24.34 -3.23 -7.87
N VAL A 386 -23.37 -3.27 -8.78
CA VAL A 386 -23.49 -2.68 -10.12
C VAL A 386 -24.66 -3.26 -10.96
N ARG A 387 -25.07 -4.51 -10.73
CA ARG A 387 -26.16 -5.19 -11.44
C ARG A 387 -27.51 -5.05 -10.75
N MET A 388 -27.52 -5.04 -9.43
CA MET A 388 -28.73 -4.84 -8.63
C MET A 388 -29.18 -3.38 -8.61
N ALA A 389 -28.32 -2.45 -9.04
CA ALA A 389 -28.65 -1.03 -9.12
C ALA A 389 -29.81 -0.77 -10.11
N GLN A 390 -30.91 -0.24 -9.58
CA GLN A 390 -32.13 0.11 -10.33
C GLN A 390 -32.15 1.60 -10.65
N LYS A 391 -32.86 1.99 -11.71
CA LYS A 391 -33.05 3.39 -12.07
C LYS A 391 -33.76 4.13 -10.94
N ALA A 392 -33.11 5.12 -10.34
CA ALA A 392 -33.65 5.99 -9.31
C ALA A 392 -34.18 7.32 -9.85
N GLY A 393 -33.58 7.82 -10.95
CA GLY A 393 -34.00 9.07 -11.57
C GLY A 393 -33.24 9.36 -12.87
N SER A 394 -33.71 10.40 -13.56
CA SER A 394 -33.04 10.92 -14.75
C SER A 394 -33.27 12.43 -14.82
N TYR A 395 -32.32 13.13 -15.38
CA TYR A 395 -32.43 14.58 -15.63
C TYR A 395 -31.77 14.95 -16.96
N PRO A 396 -32.29 16.00 -17.64
CA PRO A 396 -31.66 16.52 -18.85
C PRO A 396 -30.41 17.35 -18.45
N GLN A 397 -29.34 17.22 -19.19
CA GLN A 397 -28.12 17.99 -19.02
C GLN A 397 -27.83 18.73 -20.34
N THR A 398 -27.56 20.00 -20.27
CA THR A 398 -26.96 20.76 -21.37
C THR A 398 -25.46 20.52 -21.41
N PHE A 399 -24.84 20.65 -22.58
CA PHE A 399 -23.38 20.58 -22.65
C PHE A 399 -22.75 21.62 -21.74
N THR A 400 -21.83 21.20 -20.88
CA THR A 400 -21.19 22.06 -19.89
C THR A 400 -19.71 21.70 -19.78
N VAL A 401 -18.82 22.68 -19.91
CA VAL A 401 -17.41 22.54 -19.55
C VAL A 401 -17.30 22.73 -18.03
N ILE A 402 -16.89 21.68 -17.34
CA ILE A 402 -16.70 21.70 -15.86
C ILE A 402 -15.36 22.33 -15.50
N GLU A 403 -14.30 21.92 -16.19
CA GLU A 403 -12.95 22.40 -15.91
C GLU A 403 -12.11 22.32 -17.19
N GLN A 404 -11.49 23.45 -17.56
CA GLN A 404 -10.53 23.52 -18.66
C GLN A 404 -9.14 23.37 -18.08
N LEU A 405 -8.37 22.41 -18.60
CA LEU A 405 -7.02 22.09 -18.15
C LEU A 405 -5.99 22.28 -19.27
N GLU A 406 -4.73 22.00 -18.94
CA GLU A 406 -3.65 21.91 -19.92
C GLU A 406 -3.44 20.45 -20.35
N GLU A 407 -2.93 20.24 -21.59
CA GLU A 407 -2.44 18.93 -22.00
C GLU A 407 -1.33 18.48 -21.06
N VAL A 408 -1.39 17.22 -20.57
CA VAL A 408 -0.35 16.61 -19.74
C VAL A 408 -0.10 15.20 -20.20
N CYS A 409 1.16 14.78 -20.19
CA CYS A 409 1.56 13.39 -20.39
C CYS A 409 0.93 12.71 -21.61
N ALA A 410 0.64 13.42 -22.70
CA ALA A 410 0.09 12.76 -23.89
C ALA A 410 1.09 11.79 -24.50
N PRO A 411 0.65 10.70 -25.16
CA PRO A 411 1.53 9.75 -25.82
C PRO A 411 2.42 10.41 -26.87
N GLN A 412 3.68 9.97 -26.98
CA GLN A 412 4.60 10.47 -28.01
C GLN A 412 4.16 10.11 -29.43
N LYS A 413 3.44 8.99 -29.56
CA LYS A 413 2.87 8.52 -30.82
C LYS A 413 1.45 8.02 -30.53
N PRO A 414 0.50 8.27 -31.44
CA PRO A 414 -0.85 7.74 -31.32
C PRO A 414 -0.84 6.22 -31.24
N PHE A 415 -1.79 5.69 -30.47
CA PHE A 415 -2.08 4.26 -30.43
C PHE A 415 -3.59 4.03 -30.43
N ALA A 416 -4.01 2.86 -30.90
CA ALA A 416 -5.42 2.50 -30.94
C ALA A 416 -5.94 2.20 -29.53
N ARG A 417 -6.88 3.02 -29.04
CA ARG A 417 -7.61 2.83 -27.78
C ARG A 417 -9.03 2.34 -28.00
N MET A 418 -9.56 1.60 -27.05
CA MET A 418 -10.93 1.07 -27.08
C MET A 418 -11.95 2.22 -27.01
N THR A 419 -13.02 2.08 -27.78
CA THR A 419 -14.16 3.01 -27.80
C THR A 419 -15.46 2.22 -27.87
N ARG A 420 -16.57 2.83 -27.43
CA ARG A 420 -17.89 2.25 -27.51
C ARG A 420 -18.63 2.79 -28.72
N LYS A 421 -19.00 1.89 -29.66
CA LYS A 421 -19.81 2.19 -30.83
C LYS A 421 -21.30 1.97 -30.53
N PRO A 422 -22.21 2.51 -31.35
CA PRO A 422 -23.65 2.24 -31.20
C PRO A 422 -23.97 0.74 -31.09
N GLY A 423 -24.87 0.40 -30.17
CA GLY A 423 -25.20 -1.00 -29.87
C GLY A 423 -24.21 -1.69 -28.92
N ASP A 424 -23.44 -0.94 -28.19
CA ASP A 424 -22.45 -1.42 -27.20
C ASP A 424 -21.38 -2.32 -27.83
N VAL A 425 -20.98 -1.99 -29.04
CA VAL A 425 -19.95 -2.72 -29.79
C VAL A 425 -18.58 -2.08 -29.55
N ILE A 426 -17.57 -2.92 -29.33
CA ILE A 426 -16.19 -2.46 -29.21
C ILE A 426 -15.70 -1.87 -30.55
N GLY A 427 -15.19 -0.68 -30.50
CA GLY A 427 -14.47 -0.03 -31.59
C GLY A 427 -13.10 0.44 -31.11
N TYR A 428 -12.38 1.06 -32.02
CA TYR A 428 -11.07 1.65 -31.71
C TYR A 428 -10.94 3.01 -32.38
N SER A 429 -10.17 3.90 -31.74
CA SER A 429 -9.74 5.18 -32.30
C SER A 429 -8.33 5.47 -31.86
N ASP A 430 -7.59 6.26 -32.66
CA ASP A 430 -6.26 6.68 -32.25
C ASP A 430 -6.32 7.73 -31.12
N THR A 431 -5.38 7.63 -30.18
CA THR A 431 -5.17 8.68 -29.17
C THR A 431 -4.58 9.94 -29.79
N PRO A 432 -4.80 11.13 -29.20
CA PRO A 432 -4.02 12.30 -29.56
C PRO A 432 -2.53 12.13 -29.33
N GLU A 433 -1.71 12.77 -30.15
CA GLU A 433 -0.28 12.86 -30.02
C GLU A 433 0.10 14.05 -29.17
N ARG A 434 1.22 13.96 -28.43
CA ARG A 434 1.79 15.03 -27.60
C ARG A 434 2.13 16.27 -28.46
N ILE A 435 1.76 17.45 -27.95
CA ILE A 435 2.02 18.73 -28.62
C ILE A 435 3.33 19.33 -28.11
N TYR A 436 3.63 19.18 -26.80
CA TYR A 436 4.78 19.79 -26.15
C TYR A 436 5.88 18.78 -25.87
N GLY A 437 7.15 19.18 -25.97
CA GLY A 437 8.25 18.40 -25.45
C GLY A 437 8.14 18.22 -23.93
N PRO A 438 8.69 17.14 -23.36
CA PRO A 438 8.52 16.80 -21.95
C PRO A 438 9.12 17.83 -20.97
N TYR A 439 10.05 18.67 -21.47
CA TYR A 439 10.77 19.66 -20.66
C TYR A 439 10.51 21.12 -21.11
N ASP A 440 9.70 21.34 -22.18
CA ASP A 440 9.49 22.68 -22.78
C ASP A 440 8.83 23.67 -21.80
N ARG A 441 8.05 23.15 -20.85
CA ARG A 441 7.25 23.94 -19.90
C ARG A 441 7.87 24.08 -18.52
N VAL A 442 9.10 23.56 -18.31
CA VAL A 442 9.74 23.59 -16.99
C VAL A 442 10.05 25.03 -16.57
N GLU A 443 9.37 25.49 -15.54
CA GLU A 443 9.52 26.87 -15.04
C GLU A 443 10.84 27.07 -14.28
N LYS A 444 11.42 28.25 -14.47
CA LYS A 444 12.57 28.75 -13.69
C LYS A 444 12.07 29.93 -12.83
N PRO A 445 11.58 29.66 -11.59
CA PRO A 445 11.06 30.72 -10.73
C PRO A 445 12.13 31.73 -10.37
N ALA A 446 11.68 32.96 -10.05
CA ALA A 446 12.55 34.05 -9.64
C ALA A 446 13.35 33.63 -8.38
N GLU A 447 14.61 33.99 -8.37
CA GLU A 447 15.51 33.69 -7.27
C GLU A 447 15.25 34.63 -6.08
N ILE A 448 15.22 34.06 -4.86
CA ILE A 448 15.27 34.85 -3.63
C ILE A 448 16.74 35.14 -3.34
N SER A 449 17.09 36.44 -3.27
CA SER A 449 18.47 36.85 -3.04
C SER A 449 19.04 36.30 -1.76
N GLN A 450 20.24 35.72 -1.85
CA GLN A 450 20.92 35.12 -0.69
C GLN A 450 21.37 36.21 0.30
N THR A 451 21.12 35.97 1.58
CA THR A 451 21.49 36.92 2.65
C THR A 451 22.65 36.44 3.52
N GLY A 452 23.04 35.17 3.42
CA GLY A 452 23.85 34.48 4.42
C GLY A 452 23.13 34.29 5.75
N ASP A 453 23.74 33.54 6.69
CA ASP A 453 23.13 33.23 8.01
C ASP A 453 22.88 34.52 8.82
N LYS A 454 21.61 34.83 9.03
CA LYS A 454 21.12 35.97 9.82
C LYS A 454 20.77 35.59 11.26
N GLY A 455 21.03 34.36 11.63
CA GLY A 455 20.70 33.86 12.95
C GLY A 455 19.26 33.35 13.07
N TYR A 456 18.46 33.37 12.01
CA TYR A 456 17.11 32.83 12.03
C TYR A 456 17.12 31.31 12.06
N ARG A 457 16.13 30.73 12.76
CA ARG A 457 15.93 29.30 12.92
C ARG A 457 14.53 28.94 12.41
N LEU A 458 14.31 27.67 12.05
CA LEU A 458 13.02 27.24 11.50
C LEU A 458 11.85 27.48 12.48
N GLU A 459 12.13 27.45 13.80
CA GLU A 459 11.13 27.81 14.82
C GLU A 459 10.65 29.26 14.70
N ASP A 460 11.44 30.19 14.15
CA ASP A 460 11.02 31.58 13.95
C ASP A 460 9.96 31.69 12.85
N VAL A 461 10.01 30.80 11.85
CA VAL A 461 8.95 30.65 10.85
C VAL A 461 7.71 30.02 11.48
N TYR A 462 7.90 28.96 12.29
CA TYR A 462 6.79 28.31 13.00
C TYR A 462 6.03 29.30 13.89
N ASP A 463 6.77 30.16 14.63
CA ASP A 463 6.22 31.21 15.49
C ASP A 463 5.74 32.44 14.73
N LYS A 464 5.82 32.44 13.38
CA LYS A 464 5.41 33.55 12.50
C LYS A 464 6.17 34.86 12.76
N LYS A 465 7.41 34.81 13.26
CA LYS A 465 8.28 35.96 13.45
C LYS A 465 8.91 36.44 12.15
N ILE A 466 9.14 35.51 11.22
CA ILE A 466 9.66 35.76 9.87
C ILE A 466 8.87 34.94 8.84
N SER A 467 8.97 35.29 7.57
CA SER A 467 8.41 34.49 6.48
C SER A 467 9.32 33.31 6.10
N MET A 468 8.79 32.32 5.39
CA MET A 468 9.56 31.20 4.86
C MET A 468 10.62 31.67 3.85
N GLU A 469 10.30 32.64 3.01
CA GLU A 469 11.23 33.23 2.04
C GLU A 469 12.41 33.90 2.73
N THR A 470 12.17 34.63 3.83
CA THR A 470 13.21 35.22 4.67
C THR A 470 14.12 34.16 5.27
N PHE A 471 13.57 33.03 5.72
CA PHE A 471 14.34 31.91 6.23
C PHE A 471 15.18 31.26 5.13
N VAL A 472 14.58 30.92 3.98
CA VAL A 472 15.26 30.24 2.85
C VAL A 472 16.35 31.13 2.23
N ALA A 473 16.20 32.47 2.26
CA ALA A 473 17.21 33.41 1.78
C ALA A 473 18.58 33.26 2.45
N GLN A 474 18.66 32.74 3.68
CA GLN A 474 19.91 32.56 4.41
C GLN A 474 20.65 31.25 4.12
N LEU A 475 19.98 30.26 3.50
CA LEU A 475 20.58 28.95 3.16
C LEU A 475 21.58 29.09 2.01
N SER A 476 22.66 28.33 2.07
CA SER A 476 23.65 28.25 0.98
C SER A 476 23.12 27.41 -0.19
N ASP A 477 23.81 27.42 -1.33
CA ASP A 477 23.47 26.58 -2.46
C ASP A 477 23.62 25.10 -2.13
N GLU A 478 24.67 24.79 -1.36
CA GLU A 478 24.92 23.44 -0.85
C GLU A 478 23.82 23.01 0.13
N ASP A 479 23.36 23.87 1.04
CA ASP A 479 22.24 23.57 1.95
C ASP A 479 20.96 23.25 1.15
N LEU A 480 20.66 24.01 0.10
CA LEU A 480 19.50 23.78 -0.76
C LEU A 480 19.59 22.44 -1.52
N ILE A 481 20.79 22.09 -2.01
CA ILE A 481 21.04 20.79 -2.67
C ILE A 481 20.93 19.65 -1.64
N MET A 482 21.48 19.81 -0.45
CA MET A 482 21.42 18.80 0.61
C MET A 482 19.98 18.53 1.10
N LEU A 483 19.10 19.55 1.09
CA LEU A 483 17.69 19.36 1.46
C LEU A 483 16.95 18.43 0.50
N PHE A 484 17.33 18.39 -0.77
CA PHE A 484 16.73 17.50 -1.78
C PHE A 484 17.03 16.02 -1.52
N ARG A 485 18.05 15.71 -0.75
CA ARG A 485 18.55 14.36 -0.57
C ARG A 485 17.97 13.69 0.67
N GLY A 486 17.28 12.56 0.48
CA GLY A 486 16.87 11.65 1.54
C GLY A 486 17.90 10.54 1.73
N GLU A 487 18.10 10.10 2.97
CA GLU A 487 18.89 8.92 3.30
C GLU A 487 18.01 7.71 3.49
N GLY A 488 18.52 6.55 3.11
CA GLY A 488 17.77 5.33 3.06
C GLY A 488 17.64 4.61 4.36
N MET A 489 17.23 3.38 4.14
CA MET A 489 16.83 2.43 5.15
C MET A 489 17.70 2.46 6.37
N CYS A 490 17.04 2.58 7.54
CA CYS A 490 17.67 2.51 8.83
C CYS A 490 18.72 3.60 9.09
N SER A 491 18.53 4.81 8.52
CA SER A 491 19.37 5.95 8.85
C SER A 491 19.45 6.14 10.39
N PRO A 492 20.64 6.32 10.97
CA PRO A 492 20.77 6.51 12.40
C PRO A 492 20.26 7.88 12.90
N LYS A 493 19.85 8.75 11.98
CA LYS A 493 19.37 10.10 12.25
C LYS A 493 17.89 10.15 12.66
N VAL A 494 17.16 9.05 12.44
CA VAL A 494 15.73 8.89 12.76
C VAL A 494 15.49 7.59 13.53
N THR A 495 14.22 7.23 13.71
CA THR A 495 13.84 5.97 14.40
C THR A 495 14.44 4.77 13.68
N PRO A 496 15.17 3.91 14.39
CA PRO A 496 15.81 2.73 13.80
C PRO A 496 14.84 1.79 13.11
N GLY A 497 15.30 1.18 12.01
CA GLY A 497 14.51 0.20 11.25
C GLY A 497 13.48 0.79 10.32
N THR A 498 13.37 2.09 10.22
CA THR A 498 12.43 2.79 9.33
C THR A 498 13.00 2.94 7.92
N ALA A 499 12.13 3.25 6.95
CA ALA A 499 12.47 3.19 5.53
C ALA A 499 13.36 4.33 5.05
N ALA A 500 13.22 5.55 5.60
CA ALA A 500 14.02 6.70 5.20
C ALA A 500 14.04 7.84 6.20
N ALA A 501 15.06 8.70 6.04
CA ALA A 501 15.20 9.99 6.69
C ALA A 501 15.36 11.09 5.63
N PHE A 502 14.83 12.29 5.88
CA PHE A 502 14.98 13.43 4.99
C PHE A 502 14.96 14.78 5.74
N ALA A 503 15.10 15.89 5.05
CA ALA A 503 15.20 17.26 5.56
C ALA A 503 16.50 17.52 6.36
N GLY A 504 16.49 17.64 7.69
CA GLY A 504 17.62 18.06 8.52
C GLY A 504 18.69 16.99 8.70
N LEU A 505 19.28 16.47 7.65
CA LEU A 505 20.21 15.33 7.70
C LEU A 505 21.66 15.72 7.94
N THR A 506 22.04 16.98 7.67
CA THR A 506 23.44 17.42 7.76
C THR A 506 23.66 18.37 8.93
N PRO A 507 24.90 18.49 9.46
CA PRO A 507 25.21 19.44 10.53
C PRO A 507 24.85 20.89 10.17
N SER A 508 25.03 21.29 8.89
CA SER A 508 24.66 22.63 8.40
C SER A 508 23.17 22.87 8.54
N LEU A 509 22.34 21.94 8.04
CA LEU A 509 20.87 22.04 8.14
C LEU A 509 20.38 22.00 9.60
N ARG A 510 20.99 21.14 10.43
CA ARG A 510 20.68 21.06 11.87
C ARG A 510 21.00 22.36 12.62
N LYS A 511 22.01 23.11 12.20
CA LYS A 511 22.32 24.44 12.75
C LYS A 511 21.13 25.40 12.59
N PHE A 512 20.34 25.28 11.52
CA PHE A 512 19.11 26.07 11.33
C PHE A 512 17.90 25.50 12.08
N ARG A 513 18.08 24.46 12.92
CA ARG A 513 17.03 23.73 13.64
C ARG A 513 15.98 23.14 12.71
N ILE A 514 16.44 22.62 11.58
CA ILE A 514 15.65 21.79 10.69
C ILE A 514 15.75 20.34 11.23
N PRO A 515 14.66 19.71 11.70
CA PRO A 515 14.71 18.33 12.18
C PRO A 515 14.91 17.36 11.03
N ALA A 516 15.42 16.17 11.33
CA ALA A 516 15.31 15.04 10.43
C ALA A 516 13.89 14.47 10.53
N GLU A 517 13.25 14.28 9.38
CA GLU A 517 11.94 13.67 9.23
C GLU A 517 12.08 12.15 8.99
N CYS A 518 11.13 11.38 9.50
CA CYS A 518 11.13 9.93 9.44
C CYS A 518 9.99 9.39 8.57
N ALA A 519 10.31 8.56 7.59
CA ALA A 519 9.34 7.82 6.81
C ALA A 519 9.44 6.31 7.07
N SER A 520 8.30 5.63 7.21
CA SER A 520 8.24 4.17 7.37
C SER A 520 7.25 3.54 6.40
N ASP A 521 7.59 2.37 5.83
CA ASP A 521 6.62 1.52 5.17
C ASP A 521 5.55 1.08 6.18
N GLY A 522 4.34 0.74 5.83
CA GLY A 522 3.70 0.62 4.54
C GLY A 522 2.20 0.51 4.72
N PRO A 523 1.44 0.22 3.65
CA PRO A 523 -0.03 0.19 3.69
C PRO A 523 -0.64 -0.79 4.69
N SER A 524 0.00 -1.91 5.00
CA SER A 524 -0.50 -2.88 6.00
C SER A 524 0.05 -2.66 7.41
N GLY A 525 0.52 -1.45 7.76
CA GLY A 525 1.04 -1.08 9.08
C GLY A 525 2.52 -0.67 9.05
N ILE A 526 3.02 -0.22 10.20
CA ILE A 526 4.38 0.31 10.31
C ILE A 526 5.39 -0.83 10.23
N ARG A 527 6.25 -0.78 9.22
CA ARG A 527 7.35 -1.72 9.07
C ARG A 527 8.61 -1.18 9.73
N MET A 528 9.18 -1.95 10.67
CA MET A 528 10.44 -1.60 11.32
C MET A 528 11.42 -2.78 11.25
N ASP A 529 12.42 -2.66 10.38
CA ASP A 529 13.37 -3.74 10.06
C ASP A 529 14.41 -4.00 11.17
N CYS A 530 14.28 -3.30 12.29
CA CYS A 530 15.08 -3.55 13.50
C CYS A 530 14.41 -4.55 14.48
N GLY A 531 13.24 -5.10 14.14
CA GLY A 531 12.51 -6.02 15.02
C GLY A 531 11.54 -5.34 15.99
N THR A 532 11.47 -4.02 16.04
CA THR A 532 10.43 -3.31 16.80
C THR A 532 9.04 -3.76 16.35
N LYS A 533 8.19 -4.07 17.31
CA LYS A 533 6.85 -4.59 17.04
C LYS A 533 5.87 -3.45 16.76
N ALA A 534 5.03 -3.66 15.74
CA ALA A 534 3.97 -2.75 15.36
C ALA A 534 2.68 -3.52 15.03
N PHE A 535 1.61 -2.80 14.78
CA PHE A 535 0.31 -3.38 14.47
C PHE A 535 0.19 -3.68 12.97
N SER A 536 -0.17 -4.92 12.60
CA SER A 536 -0.46 -5.27 11.21
C SER A 536 -1.93 -5.09 10.89
N LEU A 537 -2.21 -4.22 9.92
CA LEU A 537 -3.55 -3.86 9.45
C LEU A 537 -4.07 -4.87 8.41
N PRO A 538 -5.40 -4.94 8.22
CA PRO A 538 -5.99 -5.53 7.03
C PRO A 538 -5.45 -4.85 5.77
N ASN A 539 -5.30 -5.62 4.67
CA ASN A 539 -4.77 -5.09 3.42
C ASN A 539 -5.73 -4.09 2.73
N GLY A 540 -5.21 -3.35 1.73
CA GLY A 540 -5.96 -2.30 1.05
C GLY A 540 -7.24 -2.79 0.37
N THR A 541 -7.18 -3.93 -0.32
CA THR A 541 -8.33 -4.55 -0.99
C THR A 541 -9.43 -4.93 0.01
N LEU A 542 -9.06 -5.55 1.14
CA LEU A 542 -10.01 -5.88 2.19
C LEU A 542 -10.67 -4.61 2.77
N LEU A 543 -9.87 -3.58 3.05
CA LEU A 543 -10.40 -2.30 3.52
C LEU A 543 -11.37 -1.68 2.51
N GLY A 544 -11.06 -1.76 1.21
CA GLY A 544 -11.97 -1.37 0.13
C GLY A 544 -13.30 -2.11 0.18
N CYS A 545 -13.27 -3.44 0.38
CA CYS A 545 -14.46 -4.29 0.48
C CYS A 545 -15.41 -3.93 1.63
N THR A 546 -14.93 -3.18 2.62
CA THR A 546 -15.81 -2.66 3.70
C THR A 546 -16.79 -1.62 3.20
N PHE A 547 -16.46 -0.84 2.17
CA PHE A 547 -17.20 0.37 1.75
C PHE A 547 -17.54 1.31 2.94
N ASN A 548 -16.67 1.33 3.96
CA ASN A 548 -16.89 2.02 5.24
C ASN A 548 -15.76 3.01 5.54
N CYS A 549 -15.84 4.20 4.96
CA CYS A 549 -14.85 5.26 5.15
C CYS A 549 -14.67 5.66 6.62
N GLU A 550 -15.73 5.63 7.44
CA GLU A 550 -15.63 6.02 8.85
C GLU A 550 -14.86 4.98 9.66
N LEU A 551 -15.09 3.68 9.44
CA LEU A 551 -14.33 2.61 10.08
C LEU A 551 -12.84 2.69 9.70
N VAL A 552 -12.56 2.91 8.41
CA VAL A 552 -11.18 3.08 7.91
C VAL A 552 -10.52 4.31 8.53
N ARG A 553 -11.22 5.44 8.64
CA ARG A 553 -10.73 6.66 9.30
C ARG A 553 -10.38 6.40 10.77
N GLN A 554 -11.24 5.70 11.51
CA GLN A 554 -10.98 5.36 12.92
C GLN A 554 -9.79 4.41 13.09
N LEU A 555 -9.68 3.41 12.21
CA LEU A 555 -8.55 2.48 12.22
C LEU A 555 -7.22 3.23 11.97
N TYR A 556 -7.21 4.15 11.02
CA TYR A 556 -6.01 4.93 10.70
C TYR A 556 -5.74 6.07 11.69
N GLU A 557 -6.71 6.48 12.51
CA GLU A 557 -6.44 7.30 13.69
C GLU A 557 -5.55 6.55 14.68
N MET A 558 -5.81 5.27 14.94
CA MET A 558 -4.95 4.44 15.80
C MET A 558 -3.56 4.25 15.17
N THR A 559 -3.50 4.02 13.86
CA THR A 559 -2.24 3.94 13.12
C THR A 559 -1.43 5.25 13.25
N GLY A 560 -2.08 6.40 13.13
CA GLY A 560 -1.44 7.71 13.30
C GLY A 560 -0.87 7.91 14.72
N LEU A 561 -1.59 7.43 15.74
CA LEU A 561 -1.08 7.44 17.12
C LEU A 561 0.13 6.52 17.28
N GLU A 562 0.13 5.35 16.63
CA GLU A 562 1.27 4.43 16.65
C GLU A 562 2.50 5.01 15.92
N LEU A 563 2.30 5.68 14.77
CA LEU A 563 3.36 6.43 14.08
C LEU A 563 4.00 7.47 15.02
N ARG A 564 3.17 8.28 15.66
CA ARG A 564 3.63 9.32 16.58
C ARG A 564 4.38 8.74 17.78
N LEU A 565 3.90 7.63 18.35
CA LEU A 565 4.58 6.90 19.42
C LEU A 565 5.98 6.43 19.00
N ASN A 566 6.13 5.99 17.76
CA ASN A 566 7.39 5.52 17.19
C ASN A 566 8.22 6.64 16.53
N ARG A 567 7.85 7.92 16.68
CA ARG A 567 8.50 9.06 16.02
C ARG A 567 8.66 8.89 14.52
N VAL A 568 7.61 8.43 13.86
CA VAL A 568 7.51 8.35 12.42
C VAL A 568 6.57 9.47 11.95
N ASP A 569 7.02 10.30 11.04
CA ASP A 569 6.30 11.49 10.59
C ASP A 569 5.34 11.19 9.45
N THR A 570 5.73 10.28 8.56
CA THR A 570 4.90 9.85 7.45
C THR A 570 4.93 8.34 7.22
N LEU A 571 3.75 7.75 7.01
CA LEU A 571 3.58 6.38 6.54
C LEU A 571 3.67 6.36 5.02
N LEU A 572 4.44 5.44 4.42
CA LEU A 572 4.50 5.25 2.97
C LEU A 572 3.27 4.45 2.48
N GLY A 573 2.16 5.11 2.47
CA GLY A 573 0.81 4.65 2.14
C GLY A 573 -0.21 5.79 2.32
N PRO A 574 -1.45 5.62 1.81
CA PRO A 574 -2.01 4.47 1.12
C PRO A 574 -1.50 4.29 -0.31
N GLY A 575 -1.56 3.03 -0.79
CA GLY A 575 -1.40 2.69 -2.20
C GLY A 575 -2.70 2.95 -2.96
N LEU A 576 -2.65 3.74 -4.04
CA LEU A 576 -3.85 4.22 -4.76
C LEU A 576 -3.86 3.84 -6.25
N ASN A 577 -2.99 2.95 -6.69
CA ASN A 577 -3.03 2.46 -8.06
C ASN A 577 -4.27 1.59 -8.29
N ILE A 578 -4.76 1.57 -9.53
CA ILE A 578 -5.98 0.87 -9.89
C ILE A 578 -5.69 -0.62 -10.12
N HIS A 579 -6.59 -1.50 -9.69
CA HIS A 579 -6.57 -2.92 -10.05
C HIS A 579 -6.91 -3.09 -11.54
N ARG A 580 -5.94 -2.78 -12.38
CA ARG A 580 -6.09 -2.85 -13.84
C ARG A 580 -6.20 -4.28 -14.34
N ASN A 581 -5.46 -5.19 -13.73
CA ASN A 581 -5.42 -6.61 -14.06
C ASN A 581 -5.26 -7.44 -12.78
N PRO A 582 -5.96 -8.59 -12.66
CA PRO A 582 -5.84 -9.47 -11.50
C PRO A 582 -4.43 -9.97 -11.21
N LEU A 583 -3.57 -10.03 -12.22
CA LEU A 583 -2.24 -10.59 -12.11
C LEU A 583 -1.21 -9.64 -11.44
N ASN A 584 -1.50 -8.36 -11.29
CA ASN A 584 -0.57 -7.44 -10.63
C ASN A 584 -0.30 -7.88 -9.19
N GLY A 585 0.97 -8.10 -8.86
CA GLY A 585 1.41 -8.61 -7.57
C GLY A 585 1.07 -7.71 -6.39
N ARG A 586 0.97 -6.39 -6.59
CA ARG A 586 0.71 -5.39 -5.55
C ARG A 586 -0.76 -4.98 -5.41
N ASN A 587 -1.70 -5.63 -6.09
CA ASN A 587 -3.12 -5.31 -5.90
C ASN A 587 -3.56 -5.43 -4.44
N PHE A 588 -2.96 -6.33 -3.64
CA PHE A 588 -3.31 -6.52 -2.22
C PHE A 588 -3.20 -5.23 -1.38
N GLU A 589 -2.25 -4.37 -1.66
CA GLU A 589 -2.04 -3.10 -0.95
C GLU A 589 -2.79 -1.91 -1.58
N TYR A 590 -3.28 -2.09 -2.82
CA TYR A 590 -4.18 -1.16 -3.48
C TYR A 590 -5.63 -1.45 -3.07
N ILE A 591 -6.59 -0.74 -3.64
CA ILE A 591 -7.94 -0.74 -3.07
C ILE A 591 -8.97 -1.36 -4.00
N SER A 592 -8.99 -0.97 -5.29
CA SER A 592 -10.08 -1.32 -6.19
C SER A 592 -9.75 -1.11 -7.67
N GLU A 593 -10.55 -1.74 -8.54
CA GLU A 593 -10.62 -1.40 -9.97
C GLU A 593 -11.32 -0.05 -10.22
N ASP A 594 -12.06 0.48 -9.22
CA ASP A 594 -12.78 1.75 -9.32
C ASP A 594 -12.01 2.91 -8.69
N PRO A 595 -11.75 4.00 -9.46
CA PRO A 595 -10.96 5.13 -8.97
C PRO A 595 -11.68 5.99 -7.92
N PHE A 596 -13.01 6.03 -7.92
CA PHE A 596 -13.77 6.79 -6.93
C PHE A 596 -13.71 6.11 -5.55
N LEU A 597 -13.96 4.79 -5.50
CA LEU A 597 -13.82 4.01 -4.27
C LEU A 597 -12.39 4.09 -3.74
N THR A 598 -11.39 3.92 -4.62
CA THR A 598 -9.96 4.02 -4.28
C THR A 598 -9.65 5.38 -3.64
N GLY A 599 -10.10 6.46 -4.23
CA GLY A 599 -9.85 7.81 -3.72
C GLY A 599 -10.54 8.09 -2.39
N LYS A 600 -11.79 7.67 -2.22
CA LYS A 600 -12.55 7.85 -0.95
C LYS A 600 -11.93 7.09 0.21
N MET A 601 -11.52 5.83 -0.03
CA MET A 601 -10.85 5.03 0.99
C MET A 601 -9.45 5.58 1.32
N GLY A 602 -8.70 6.04 0.32
CA GLY A 602 -7.42 6.72 0.52
C GLY A 602 -7.57 8.03 1.31
N ALA A 603 -8.57 8.83 1.00
CA ALA A 603 -8.88 10.06 1.75
C ALA A 603 -9.22 9.77 3.23
N ALA A 604 -10.01 8.71 3.49
CA ALA A 604 -10.35 8.30 4.86
C ALA A 604 -9.12 7.88 5.67
N GLN A 605 -8.18 7.14 5.06
CA GLN A 605 -6.90 6.77 5.68
C GLN A 605 -6.09 8.01 6.06
N LEU A 606 -5.94 8.97 5.14
CA LEU A 606 -5.22 10.22 5.39
C LEU A 606 -5.86 11.08 6.47
N GLN A 607 -7.20 11.16 6.49
CA GLN A 607 -7.94 11.87 7.52
C GLN A 607 -7.66 11.27 8.90
N GLY A 608 -7.67 9.93 9.02
CA GLY A 608 -7.33 9.24 10.26
C GLY A 608 -5.92 9.56 10.74
N LEU A 609 -4.91 9.36 9.90
CA LEU A 609 -3.50 9.66 10.21
C LEU A 609 -3.30 11.11 10.69
N ASN A 610 -3.98 12.05 10.03
CA ASN A 610 -3.82 13.48 10.32
C ASN A 610 -4.37 13.91 11.68
N ILE A 611 -5.33 13.18 12.26
CA ILE A 611 -5.85 13.44 13.61
C ILE A 611 -4.73 13.36 14.66
N ALA A 612 -3.81 12.42 14.50
CA ALA A 612 -2.64 12.28 15.37
C ALA A 612 -1.49 13.23 15.02
N GLY A 613 -1.61 14.02 13.93
CA GLY A 613 -0.58 14.94 13.43
C GLY A 613 0.44 14.31 12.50
N SER A 614 0.43 12.99 12.30
CA SER A 614 1.20 12.28 11.28
C SER A 614 0.52 12.42 9.91
N THR A 615 1.12 11.88 8.86
CA THR A 615 0.52 11.89 7.52
C THR A 615 0.81 10.58 6.79
N GLY A 616 0.16 10.37 5.66
CA GLY A 616 0.50 9.35 4.68
C GLY A 616 1.20 9.95 3.47
N THR A 617 1.99 9.13 2.79
CA THR A 617 2.57 9.38 1.48
C THR A 617 1.81 8.55 0.46
N ILE A 618 0.91 9.17 -0.29
CA ILE A 618 0.11 8.48 -1.30
C ILE A 618 1.00 7.99 -2.44
N LYS A 619 0.83 6.73 -2.84
CA LYS A 619 1.73 6.04 -3.78
C LYS A 619 0.96 5.09 -4.71
N HIS A 620 1.53 4.71 -5.86
CA HIS A 620 2.71 5.25 -6.52
C HIS A 620 2.25 6.13 -7.68
N PHE A 621 2.58 7.36 -7.68
CA PHE A 621 2.09 8.39 -8.61
C PHE A 621 2.95 8.45 -9.88
N ALA A 622 2.47 7.92 -11.03
CA ALA A 622 1.23 7.22 -11.25
C ALA A 622 1.44 5.97 -12.11
N ALA A 623 0.36 5.17 -12.22
CA ALA A 623 0.29 4.05 -13.15
C ALA A 623 1.24 2.86 -12.87
N ASN A 624 1.49 2.53 -11.59
CA ASN A 624 2.17 1.30 -11.21
C ASN A 624 1.17 0.12 -11.23
N ASN A 625 0.88 -0.42 -12.41
CA ASN A 625 -0.15 -1.45 -12.60
C ASN A 625 0.42 -2.82 -13.04
N GLN A 626 1.74 -3.01 -12.97
CA GLN A 626 2.45 -4.29 -13.07
C GLN A 626 3.77 -4.19 -12.31
N GLU A 627 4.25 -5.32 -11.79
CA GLU A 627 5.55 -5.42 -11.12
C GLU A 627 6.67 -5.83 -12.09
N THR A 628 6.31 -6.61 -13.12
CA THR A 628 7.23 -7.04 -14.17
C THR A 628 7.87 -5.83 -14.85
N LYS A 629 9.20 -5.69 -14.69
CA LYS A 629 9.97 -4.57 -15.26
C LYS A 629 9.49 -3.18 -14.87
N ARG A 630 8.89 -3.02 -13.70
CA ARG A 630 8.33 -1.76 -13.19
C ARG A 630 9.33 -0.57 -13.21
N HIS A 631 10.64 -0.86 -13.20
CA HIS A 631 11.70 0.15 -13.25
C HIS A 631 12.02 0.65 -14.66
N GLU A 632 11.55 -0.02 -15.71
CA GLU A 632 11.91 0.27 -17.10
C GLU A 632 10.71 0.32 -18.04
N ALA A 633 9.68 -0.49 -17.80
CA ALA A 633 8.54 -0.60 -18.70
C ALA A 633 7.74 0.70 -18.74
N ASP A 634 7.54 1.23 -19.95
CA ASP A 634 6.81 2.47 -20.19
C ASP A 634 5.30 2.21 -20.22
N SER A 635 4.56 2.87 -19.36
CA SER A 635 3.09 2.85 -19.35
C SER A 635 2.54 3.80 -20.39
N ILE A 636 2.05 3.26 -21.50
CA ILE A 636 1.50 4.04 -22.63
C ILE A 636 -0.02 4.19 -22.44
N ILE A 637 -0.44 5.40 -22.05
CA ILE A 637 -1.80 5.69 -21.58
C ILE A 637 -2.35 6.92 -22.32
N SER A 638 -3.63 6.91 -22.71
CA SER A 638 -4.30 8.12 -23.20
C SER A 638 -4.43 9.16 -22.07
N VAL A 639 -4.46 10.44 -22.40
CA VAL A 639 -4.70 11.49 -21.39
C VAL A 639 -6.06 11.31 -20.74
N ARG A 640 -7.05 10.87 -21.51
CA ARG A 640 -8.40 10.58 -21.00
C ARG A 640 -8.40 9.50 -19.92
N ALA A 641 -7.81 8.34 -20.21
CA ALA A 641 -7.69 7.26 -19.22
C ALA A 641 -6.85 7.68 -18.01
N LEU A 642 -5.77 8.43 -18.24
CA LEU A 642 -4.94 8.96 -17.17
C LEU A 642 -5.77 9.83 -16.22
N ARG A 643 -6.57 10.79 -16.73
CA ARG A 643 -7.40 11.72 -15.96
C ARG A 643 -8.63 11.07 -15.31
N GLU A 644 -9.36 10.19 -16.04
CA GLU A 644 -10.61 9.60 -15.55
C GLU A 644 -10.37 8.39 -14.63
N ILE A 645 -9.25 7.67 -14.77
CA ILE A 645 -8.98 6.40 -14.09
C ILE A 645 -7.74 6.49 -13.19
N TYR A 646 -6.54 6.65 -13.77
CA TYR A 646 -5.28 6.39 -13.06
C TYR A 646 -4.84 7.52 -12.13
N LEU A 647 -5.29 8.75 -12.37
CA LEU A 647 -5.04 9.91 -11.50
C LEU A 647 -6.22 10.23 -10.58
N LYS A 648 -7.43 9.74 -10.89
CA LYS A 648 -8.64 10.14 -10.17
C LYS A 648 -8.63 9.80 -8.68
N GLY A 649 -8.11 8.63 -8.31
CA GLY A 649 -7.96 8.23 -6.91
C GLY A 649 -7.01 9.16 -6.14
N PHE A 650 -5.91 9.56 -6.77
CA PHE A 650 -4.95 10.54 -6.21
C PHE A 650 -5.57 11.93 -6.09
N GLU A 651 -6.32 12.38 -7.11
CA GLU A 651 -7.04 13.67 -7.07
C GLU A 651 -7.95 13.76 -5.84
N ILE A 652 -8.77 12.73 -5.61
CA ILE A 652 -9.69 12.68 -4.47
C ILE A 652 -8.89 12.68 -3.15
N ALA A 653 -7.83 11.89 -3.06
CA ALA A 653 -6.99 11.83 -1.86
C ALA A 653 -6.29 13.18 -1.55
N VAL A 654 -5.92 13.94 -2.58
CA VAL A 654 -5.35 15.30 -2.42
C VAL A 654 -6.40 16.31 -2.02
N LYS A 655 -7.58 16.31 -2.69
CA LYS A 655 -8.62 17.34 -2.50
C LYS A 655 -9.48 17.10 -1.24
N GLU A 656 -9.75 15.84 -0.87
CA GLU A 656 -10.63 15.47 0.24
C GLU A 656 -9.88 14.88 1.45
N GLY A 657 -8.75 14.21 1.22
CA GLY A 657 -7.88 13.70 2.27
C GLY A 657 -6.67 14.62 2.42
N PRO A 658 -6.35 15.18 3.58
CA PRO A 658 -5.29 16.18 3.74
C PRO A 658 -3.89 15.60 3.43
N ALA A 659 -3.68 15.16 2.19
CA ALA A 659 -2.41 14.61 1.71
C ALA A 659 -1.31 15.66 1.80
N ARG A 660 -0.19 15.32 2.43
CA ARG A 660 0.98 16.19 2.58
C ARG A 660 2.22 15.61 1.91
N SER A 661 2.16 14.39 1.43
CA SER A 661 3.27 13.70 0.77
C SER A 661 2.75 12.79 -0.34
N VAL A 662 3.48 12.75 -1.45
CA VAL A 662 3.23 11.91 -2.63
C VAL A 662 4.53 11.21 -2.98
N MET A 663 4.47 9.93 -3.36
CA MET A 663 5.61 9.19 -3.90
C MET A 663 5.37 8.90 -5.38
N THR A 664 6.33 9.27 -6.24
CA THR A 664 6.29 8.93 -7.67
C THR A 664 6.54 7.43 -7.87
N THR A 665 6.06 6.88 -8.99
CA THR A 665 6.40 5.50 -9.36
C THR A 665 7.81 5.41 -9.95
N TYR A 666 8.31 4.20 -10.13
CA TYR A 666 9.62 3.95 -10.74
C TYR A 666 9.65 4.25 -12.24
N GLY A 667 8.67 3.72 -12.97
CA GLY A 667 8.69 3.67 -14.43
C GLY A 667 8.26 4.98 -15.11
N PRO A 668 8.47 5.07 -16.42
CA PRO A 668 7.97 6.17 -17.22
C PRO A 668 6.47 6.04 -17.54
N VAL A 669 5.84 7.17 -17.78
CA VAL A 669 4.51 7.31 -18.37
C VAL A 669 4.66 8.06 -19.68
N ASN A 670 4.25 7.41 -20.79
CA ASN A 670 4.35 7.99 -22.13
C ASN A 670 5.75 8.52 -22.45
N GLY A 671 6.79 7.78 -22.04
CA GLY A 671 8.19 8.05 -22.32
C GLY A 671 8.85 9.07 -21.41
N VAL A 672 8.19 9.52 -20.34
CA VAL A 672 8.76 10.44 -19.34
C VAL A 672 8.78 9.77 -17.97
N TRP A 673 9.96 9.68 -17.36
CA TRP A 673 10.13 9.15 -16.01
C TRP A 673 9.34 9.98 -15.01
N THR A 674 8.49 9.33 -14.23
CA THR A 674 7.54 10.03 -13.34
C THR A 674 8.25 10.90 -12.31
N ALA A 675 9.41 10.48 -11.79
CA ALA A 675 10.21 11.29 -10.88
C ALA A 675 10.68 12.63 -11.51
N GLY A 676 10.93 12.65 -12.83
CA GLY A 676 11.32 13.86 -13.60
C GLY A 676 10.17 14.47 -14.39
N SER A 677 8.93 14.05 -14.19
CA SER A 677 7.78 14.54 -14.96
C SER A 677 7.25 15.87 -14.43
N TYR A 678 7.54 16.96 -15.11
CA TYR A 678 6.97 18.28 -14.79
C TYR A 678 5.44 18.30 -14.92
N ASP A 679 4.90 17.60 -15.91
CA ASP A 679 3.46 17.46 -16.12
C ASP A 679 2.76 16.87 -14.90
N LEU A 680 3.26 15.74 -14.37
CA LEU A 680 2.67 15.10 -13.20
C LEU A 680 2.93 15.89 -11.91
N ASN A 681 4.20 16.20 -11.63
CA ASN A 681 4.60 16.71 -10.31
C ASN A 681 4.28 18.19 -10.12
N THR A 682 4.22 18.98 -11.22
CA THR A 682 3.94 20.40 -11.16
C THR A 682 2.55 20.73 -11.71
N ILE A 683 2.26 20.38 -12.96
CA ILE A 683 0.99 20.79 -13.56
C ILE A 683 -0.18 20.09 -12.87
N VAL A 684 -0.20 18.77 -12.88
CA VAL A 684 -1.31 18.00 -12.29
C VAL A 684 -1.40 18.20 -10.78
N LEU A 685 -0.34 17.88 -10.05
CA LEU A 685 -0.40 17.92 -8.58
C LEU A 685 -0.59 19.34 -8.04
N ARG A 686 0.20 20.31 -8.51
CA ARG A 686 0.25 21.61 -7.86
C ARG A 686 -0.66 22.65 -8.50
N LYS A 687 -0.67 22.74 -9.86
CA LYS A 687 -1.51 23.72 -10.54
C LYS A 687 -2.98 23.29 -10.58
N ASP A 688 -3.26 22.05 -11.02
CA ASP A 688 -4.63 21.59 -11.17
C ASP A 688 -5.29 21.23 -9.83
N TRP A 689 -4.56 20.55 -8.92
CA TRP A 689 -5.14 20.05 -7.66
C TRP A 689 -4.81 20.90 -6.43
N GLY A 690 -3.89 21.87 -6.54
CA GLY A 690 -3.50 22.74 -5.43
C GLY A 690 -2.68 22.05 -4.34
N PHE A 691 -2.00 20.95 -4.65
CA PHE A 691 -1.16 20.24 -3.70
C PHE A 691 0.01 21.11 -3.23
N SER A 692 0.17 21.23 -1.91
CA SER A 692 1.21 22.05 -1.26
C SER A 692 2.18 21.26 -0.40
N GLY A 693 2.15 19.92 -0.48
CA GLY A 693 3.05 19.03 0.23
C GLY A 693 4.34 18.73 -0.53
N ILE A 694 5.06 17.68 -0.07
CA ILE A 694 6.28 17.19 -0.74
C ILE A 694 5.95 16.08 -1.75
N VAL A 695 6.74 16.03 -2.80
CA VAL A 695 6.84 14.88 -3.70
C VAL A 695 8.18 14.22 -3.44
N MET A 696 8.19 12.93 -3.15
CA MET A 696 9.39 12.11 -3.03
C MET A 696 9.44 11.07 -4.14
N THR A 697 10.64 10.61 -4.49
CA THR A 697 10.81 9.49 -5.41
C THR A 697 10.47 8.17 -4.72
N ASP A 698 10.17 7.13 -5.47
CA ASP A 698 10.41 5.77 -5.02
C ASP A 698 11.93 5.52 -4.89
N TRP A 699 12.36 4.40 -4.23
CA TRP A 699 13.76 4.16 -3.87
C TRP A 699 14.63 3.90 -5.11
N TRP A 700 15.67 4.72 -5.27
CA TRP A 700 16.59 4.68 -6.43
C TRP A 700 15.89 4.88 -7.78
N ALA A 701 14.82 5.65 -7.81
CA ALA A 701 14.13 5.98 -9.05
C ALA A 701 15.09 6.65 -10.06
N LYS A 702 14.80 6.43 -11.33
CA LYS A 702 15.60 6.98 -12.44
C LYS A 702 14.94 8.21 -13.04
N ALA A 703 15.74 9.04 -13.68
CA ALA A 703 15.28 10.03 -14.65
C ALA A 703 16.28 10.07 -15.80
N ASN A 704 16.01 10.88 -16.80
CA ASN A 704 16.94 11.11 -17.91
C ASN A 704 16.92 12.58 -18.30
N HIS A 705 18.06 13.10 -18.75
CA HIS A 705 18.08 14.29 -19.58
C HIS A 705 17.53 13.97 -20.97
N GLU A 706 16.94 14.95 -21.63
CA GLU A 706 16.33 14.77 -22.94
C GLU A 706 17.30 14.08 -23.93
N GLY A 707 16.83 12.99 -24.52
CA GLY A 707 17.61 12.19 -25.49
C GLY A 707 18.75 11.36 -24.90
N GLN A 708 18.92 11.34 -23.57
CA GLN A 708 19.96 10.55 -22.89
C GLN A 708 19.36 9.30 -22.21
N PRO A 709 20.15 8.27 -21.94
CA PRO A 709 19.75 7.13 -21.11
C PRO A 709 19.36 7.58 -19.69
N SER A 710 18.49 6.83 -19.06
CA SER A 710 18.12 7.07 -17.66
C SER A 710 19.21 6.59 -16.69
N ASP A 711 19.37 7.34 -15.60
CA ASP A 711 20.31 7.01 -14.51
C ASP A 711 19.71 7.44 -13.17
N PRO A 712 19.87 6.68 -12.08
CA PRO A 712 19.41 7.06 -10.76
C PRO A 712 20.16 8.27 -10.16
N ARG A 713 21.26 8.73 -10.77
CA ARG A 713 22.00 9.92 -10.34
C ARG A 713 21.56 11.22 -11.02
N ILE A 714 20.58 11.17 -11.90
CA ILE A 714 20.03 12.36 -12.58
C ILE A 714 18.97 12.99 -11.68
N HIS A 715 19.40 13.78 -10.70
CA HIS A 715 18.54 14.46 -9.73
C HIS A 715 18.11 15.86 -10.18
N ALA A 716 18.90 16.54 -11.02
CA ALA A 716 18.60 17.90 -11.44
C ALA A 716 17.25 18.01 -12.18
N VAL A 717 16.95 17.05 -13.06
CA VAL A 717 15.66 16.99 -13.78
C VAL A 717 14.50 16.74 -12.81
N MET A 718 14.71 15.90 -11.80
CA MET A 718 13.70 15.63 -10.77
C MET A 718 13.40 16.89 -9.95
N ALA A 719 14.43 17.58 -9.48
CA ALA A 719 14.31 18.85 -8.74
C ALA A 719 13.61 19.94 -9.56
N ALA A 720 13.94 20.06 -10.85
CA ALA A 720 13.31 21.00 -11.76
C ALA A 720 11.81 20.70 -11.96
N ALA A 721 11.43 19.44 -11.94
CA ALA A 721 10.03 18.99 -12.04
C ALA A 721 9.22 19.11 -10.73
N GLN A 722 9.82 19.62 -9.64
CA GLN A 722 9.23 19.66 -8.28
C GLN A 722 8.98 18.26 -7.66
N ASN A 723 9.79 17.28 -8.00
CA ASN A 723 10.06 16.20 -7.07
C ASN A 723 10.99 16.79 -6.01
N ASP A 724 10.56 16.86 -4.76
CA ASP A 724 11.23 17.67 -3.74
C ASP A 724 12.32 16.90 -3.01
N VAL A 725 12.17 15.56 -2.89
CA VAL A 725 13.08 14.70 -2.13
C VAL A 725 13.42 13.45 -2.93
N TYR A 726 14.69 13.20 -3.16
CA TYR A 726 15.17 11.95 -3.74
C TYR A 726 15.37 10.87 -2.68
N MET A 727 14.81 9.71 -2.88
CA MET A 727 14.97 8.52 -2.05
C MET A 727 15.72 7.44 -2.84
N VAL A 728 16.90 6.95 -2.43
CA VAL A 728 17.67 7.33 -1.26
C VAL A 728 19.13 7.54 -1.64
N THR A 729 19.81 8.41 -0.94
CA THR A 729 21.26 8.61 -1.07
C THR A 729 22.02 7.89 0.05
N ALA A 730 23.31 7.63 -0.16
CA ALA A 730 24.14 7.01 0.86
C ALA A 730 24.53 8.00 1.98
N ASP A 731 24.83 9.24 1.61
CA ASP A 731 25.14 10.35 2.52
C ASP A 731 24.68 11.66 1.88
N ALA A 732 23.77 12.36 2.54
CA ALA A 732 23.23 13.62 2.03
C ALA A 732 24.31 14.71 1.85
N GLN A 733 25.47 14.61 2.53
CA GLN A 733 26.58 15.57 2.43
C GLN A 733 27.47 15.35 1.19
N ASP A 734 27.45 14.15 0.59
CA ASP A 734 28.30 13.86 -0.58
C ASP A 734 27.77 14.59 -1.82
N MET A 735 28.46 15.66 -2.18
CA MET A 735 28.10 16.51 -3.33
C MET A 735 28.49 15.90 -4.70
N GLN A 736 29.16 14.73 -4.73
CA GLN A 736 29.61 14.07 -5.95
C GLN A 736 28.75 12.87 -6.36
N GLN A 737 27.75 12.51 -5.58
CA GLN A 737 26.93 11.31 -5.81
C GLN A 737 25.88 11.45 -6.92
N ASP A 738 25.56 12.69 -7.33
CA ASP A 738 24.54 13.02 -8.32
C ASP A 738 24.97 14.21 -9.20
N ASP A 739 24.13 14.60 -10.16
CA ASP A 739 24.37 15.66 -11.13
C ASP A 739 23.98 17.07 -10.68
N MET A 740 23.36 17.23 -9.50
CA MET A 740 22.75 18.51 -9.10
C MET A 740 23.75 19.68 -9.04
N LEU A 741 24.92 19.47 -8.45
CA LEU A 741 25.94 20.51 -8.36
C LEU A 741 26.47 20.90 -9.73
N GLU A 742 26.72 19.91 -10.59
CA GLU A 742 27.19 20.14 -11.96
C GLU A 742 26.17 20.91 -12.80
N GLU A 743 24.90 20.48 -12.78
CA GLU A 743 23.82 21.10 -13.52
C GLU A 743 23.45 22.50 -12.97
N PHE A 744 23.62 22.71 -11.66
CA PHE A 744 23.51 24.02 -11.04
C PHE A 744 24.63 24.96 -11.53
N GLN A 745 25.88 24.51 -11.57
CA GLN A 745 27.01 25.31 -12.07
C GLN A 745 26.89 25.63 -13.57
N LYS A 746 26.26 24.78 -14.35
CA LYS A 746 25.95 25.02 -15.78
C LYS A 746 24.75 25.96 -15.98
N GLY A 747 23.95 26.24 -14.93
CA GLY A 747 22.71 27.03 -15.00
C GLY A 747 21.50 26.28 -15.58
N ASN A 748 21.59 24.97 -15.72
CA ASN A 748 20.48 24.12 -16.12
C ASN A 748 19.49 23.94 -14.97
N LEU A 749 19.99 23.78 -13.74
CA LEU A 749 19.23 23.85 -12.50
C LEU A 749 19.48 25.22 -11.85
N THR A 750 18.42 25.94 -11.46
CA THR A 750 18.53 27.29 -10.92
C THR A 750 18.36 27.32 -9.39
N ARG A 751 18.91 28.36 -8.75
CA ARG A 751 18.70 28.60 -7.31
C ARG A 751 17.22 28.75 -6.98
N GLY A 752 16.45 29.43 -7.83
CA GLY A 752 15.01 29.59 -7.64
C GLY A 752 14.24 28.26 -7.62
N GLN A 753 14.66 27.28 -8.45
CA GLN A 753 14.08 25.94 -8.43
C GLN A 753 14.43 25.18 -7.13
N LEU A 754 15.67 25.27 -6.68
CA LEU A 754 16.10 24.68 -5.40
C LEU A 754 15.38 25.32 -4.20
N GLN A 755 15.24 26.65 -4.20
CA GLN A 755 14.51 27.38 -3.15
C GLN A 755 13.03 27.01 -3.10
N ARG A 756 12.39 26.82 -4.24
CA ARG A 756 11.01 26.37 -4.34
C ARG A 756 10.84 24.98 -3.71
N ASN A 757 11.72 24.04 -4.02
CA ASN A 757 11.70 22.70 -3.42
C ASN A 757 11.99 22.76 -1.91
N ALA A 758 12.96 23.57 -1.49
CA ALA A 758 13.22 23.80 -0.07
C ALA A 758 12.00 24.34 0.69
N ILE A 759 11.26 25.27 0.10
CA ILE A 759 10.01 25.80 0.68
C ILE A 759 8.99 24.67 0.86
N ASN A 760 8.80 23.80 -0.14
CA ASN A 760 7.88 22.66 -0.05
C ASN A 760 8.27 21.72 1.10
N ILE A 761 9.56 21.38 1.19
CA ILE A 761 10.10 20.51 2.25
C ILE A 761 9.88 21.13 3.63
N LEU A 762 10.28 22.39 3.79
CA LEU A 762 10.19 23.08 5.08
C LEU A 762 8.74 23.34 5.52
N GLN A 763 7.81 23.54 4.60
CA GLN A 763 6.37 23.61 4.90
C GLN A 763 5.83 22.27 5.41
N PHE A 764 6.33 21.15 4.88
CA PHE A 764 6.02 19.82 5.41
C PHE A 764 6.55 19.67 6.83
N VAL A 765 7.83 19.99 7.04
CA VAL A 765 8.52 19.93 8.35
C VAL A 765 7.77 20.74 9.40
N LEU A 766 7.34 21.98 9.09
CA LEU A 766 6.60 22.82 10.05
C LEU A 766 5.29 22.19 10.55
N LYS A 767 4.75 21.22 9.84
CA LYS A 767 3.50 20.52 10.19
C LYS A 767 3.74 19.14 10.79
N SER A 768 4.99 18.70 10.87
CA SER A 768 5.35 17.35 11.33
C SER A 768 5.46 17.25 12.85
N PRO A 769 5.31 16.06 13.44
CA PRO A 769 5.68 15.79 14.82
C PRO A 769 7.15 16.06 15.12
N ALA A 770 8.06 15.79 14.18
CA ALA A 770 9.50 16.03 14.36
C ALA A 770 9.81 17.48 14.71
N MET A 771 9.12 18.44 14.10
CA MET A 771 9.28 19.86 14.44
C MET A 771 8.87 20.17 15.89
N LEU A 772 7.80 19.56 16.38
CA LEU A 772 7.37 19.73 17.78
C LEU A 772 8.41 19.16 18.76
N TYR A 773 9.04 18.03 18.40
CA TYR A 773 10.15 17.47 19.18
C TYR A 773 11.37 18.37 19.18
N GLU A 774 11.75 18.91 18.03
CA GLU A 774 12.89 19.83 17.90
C GLU A 774 12.72 21.09 18.78
N MET A 775 11.49 21.60 18.86
CA MET A 775 11.16 22.76 19.69
C MET A 775 10.91 22.44 21.16
N ASN A 776 10.96 21.18 21.59
CA ASN A 776 10.54 20.73 22.92
C ASN A 776 9.07 21.10 23.27
N ARG A 777 8.18 21.13 22.27
CA ARG A 777 6.74 21.48 22.43
C ARG A 777 5.85 20.24 22.42
N ILE A 778 6.32 19.16 22.99
CA ILE A 778 5.57 17.90 23.18
C ILE A 778 4.96 17.82 24.57
N SER A 779 3.83 17.13 24.68
CA SER A 779 3.19 17.00 25.99
C SER A 779 3.97 16.07 26.92
N PRO A 780 3.99 16.34 28.25
CA PRO A 780 4.60 15.44 29.22
C PRO A 780 4.00 14.03 29.23
N GLU A 781 2.72 13.91 28.86
CA GLU A 781 2.01 12.63 28.74
C GLU A 781 2.56 11.79 27.61
N GLU A 782 2.82 12.41 26.48
CA GLU A 782 3.42 11.74 25.31
C GLU A 782 4.84 11.22 25.58
N LEU A 783 5.61 11.95 26.42
CA LEU A 783 6.92 11.51 26.87
C LEU A 783 6.87 10.33 27.87
N LYS A 784 5.79 10.24 28.65
CA LYS A 784 5.62 9.21 29.67
C LYS A 784 5.31 7.84 29.05
N ASP A 785 4.49 7.80 27.99
CA ASP A 785 4.08 6.56 27.33
C ASP A 785 5.26 5.83 26.67
N ARG A 786 6.30 6.55 26.30
CA ARG A 786 7.53 5.98 25.71
C ARG A 786 8.45 5.25 26.71
N LYS A 787 8.38 5.62 27.99
CA LYS A 787 9.26 5.03 29.01
C LYS A 787 8.80 3.63 29.47
N ASN A 788 7.59 3.22 29.11
CA ASN A 788 6.96 1.98 29.57
C ASN A 788 7.05 0.81 28.58
N ALA A 789 7.80 0.94 27.46
CA ALA A 789 8.06 -0.20 26.56
C ALA A 789 8.93 -1.23 27.32
N ALA A 790 8.38 -2.41 27.56
CA ALA A 790 9.10 -3.49 28.22
C ALA A 790 10.36 -3.88 27.43
N LYS A 791 11.50 -4.02 28.12
CA LYS A 791 12.72 -4.61 27.57
C LYS A 791 12.73 -6.09 27.97
N ASP A 792 12.70 -6.98 26.98
CA ASP A 792 12.99 -8.38 27.21
C ASP A 792 14.53 -8.54 27.24
N ASP A 793 15.08 -8.87 28.38
CA ASP A 793 16.49 -9.20 28.48
C ASP A 793 16.73 -10.65 28.00
N PRO A 794 17.65 -10.87 27.06
CA PRO A 794 17.91 -12.20 26.55
C PRO A 794 18.62 -13.10 27.56
N ASP A 795 18.43 -14.43 27.43
CA ASP A 795 19.12 -15.42 28.23
C ASP A 795 20.59 -15.57 27.81
N VAL A 796 21.48 -14.81 28.45
CA VAL A 796 22.93 -14.80 28.15
C VAL A 796 23.61 -16.16 28.35
N SER A 797 23.02 -17.08 29.12
CA SER A 797 23.63 -18.41 29.40
C SER A 797 23.74 -19.31 28.15
N LYS A 798 22.93 -19.04 27.11
CA LYS A 798 22.87 -19.80 25.87
C LYS A 798 23.64 -19.17 24.73
N MET A 799 24.31 -18.05 24.95
CA MET A 799 25.02 -17.32 23.90
C MET A 799 26.39 -17.92 23.61
N MET A 800 26.80 -17.83 22.35
CA MET A 800 28.18 -18.08 21.93
C MET A 800 29.09 -17.02 22.55
N LYS A 801 30.27 -17.42 23.06
CA LYS A 801 31.19 -16.50 23.71
C LYS A 801 32.41 -16.24 22.85
N PHE A 802 32.76 -14.97 22.71
CA PHE A 802 33.92 -14.52 21.95
C PHE A 802 34.71 -13.52 22.78
N MET A 803 36.02 -13.64 22.75
CA MET A 803 36.97 -12.75 23.45
C MET A 803 37.73 -11.94 22.43
N ALA A 804 38.00 -10.70 22.76
CA ALA A 804 38.91 -9.86 21.99
C ALA A 804 40.34 -10.40 22.03
N ASP A 805 41.06 -10.30 20.92
CA ASP A 805 42.48 -10.58 20.84
C ASP A 805 43.36 -9.51 21.59
N GLU A 806 44.68 -9.68 21.59
CA GLU A 806 45.60 -8.72 22.23
C GLU A 806 45.45 -7.29 21.69
N GLN A 807 45.06 -7.14 20.42
CA GLN A 807 44.79 -5.88 19.74
C GLN A 807 43.37 -5.34 20.00
N GLY A 808 42.52 -6.12 20.66
CA GLY A 808 41.14 -5.73 20.95
C GLY A 808 40.14 -6.10 19.85
N ASN A 809 40.54 -6.94 18.86
CA ASN A 809 39.65 -7.32 17.75
C ASN A 809 38.90 -8.64 18.04
N ILE A 810 37.68 -8.77 17.48
CA ILE A 810 36.87 -10.00 17.52
C ILE A 810 36.49 -10.34 16.09
N ARG A 811 36.60 -11.62 15.71
CA ARG A 811 36.09 -12.14 14.43
C ARG A 811 35.22 -13.37 14.63
N ILE A 812 34.04 -13.37 14.02
CA ILE A 812 33.04 -14.41 14.16
C ILE A 812 32.67 -14.90 12.74
N SER A 813 32.77 -16.23 12.51
CA SER A 813 32.31 -16.84 11.24
C SER A 813 30.79 -16.81 11.17
N GLY A 814 30.26 -16.58 9.98
CA GLY A 814 28.81 -16.65 9.67
C GLY A 814 28.36 -18.04 9.23
N ASP A 815 29.24 -19.05 9.26
CA ASP A 815 28.91 -20.41 8.81
C ASP A 815 27.76 -21.00 9.63
N GLY A 816 26.72 -21.47 8.94
CA GLY A 816 25.57 -22.12 9.55
C GLY A 816 24.55 -21.16 10.22
N TRP A 817 24.71 -19.87 10.02
CA TRP A 817 23.71 -18.91 10.53
C TRP A 817 22.38 -19.00 9.76
N ASP A 818 21.28 -19.02 10.51
CA ASP A 818 19.94 -18.83 9.96
C ASP A 818 19.69 -17.32 9.77
N THR A 819 19.68 -16.88 8.52
CA THR A 819 19.54 -15.48 8.13
C THR A 819 18.16 -15.12 7.58
N HIS A 820 17.17 -15.99 7.82
CA HIS A 820 15.79 -15.71 7.44
C HIS A 820 15.23 -14.51 8.21
N GLN A 821 14.24 -13.87 7.64
CA GLN A 821 13.57 -12.73 8.27
C GLN A 821 13.11 -13.03 9.69
N GLY A 822 13.40 -12.11 10.61
CA GLY A 822 13.03 -12.25 12.02
C GLY A 822 13.97 -13.12 12.84
N LYS A 823 14.99 -13.75 12.23
CA LYS A 823 15.99 -14.53 12.98
C LYS A 823 16.98 -13.63 13.67
N GLU A 824 17.48 -14.13 14.78
CA GLU A 824 18.44 -13.42 15.64
C GLU A 824 19.68 -14.29 15.87
N ILE A 825 20.84 -13.67 15.73
CA ILE A 825 22.13 -14.26 16.17
C ILE A 825 22.57 -13.57 17.44
N LEU A 826 22.78 -14.34 18.50
CA LEU A 826 23.16 -13.86 19.83
C LEU A 826 24.58 -14.29 20.17
N ALA A 827 25.38 -13.37 20.70
CA ALA A 827 26.73 -13.65 21.17
C ALA A 827 27.09 -12.82 22.40
N ASP A 828 27.88 -13.40 23.32
CA ASP A 828 28.53 -12.73 24.43
C ASP A 828 29.95 -12.32 23.99
N LEU A 829 30.22 -11.03 23.95
CA LEU A 829 31.49 -10.45 23.53
C LEU A 829 32.24 -9.87 24.73
N ASP A 830 33.45 -10.37 25.02
CA ASP A 830 34.35 -9.74 25.98
C ASP A 830 35.23 -8.70 25.24
N MET A 831 34.86 -7.42 25.39
CA MET A 831 35.40 -6.30 24.62
C MET A 831 36.30 -5.39 25.47
N LYS A 832 37.26 -4.73 24.85
CA LYS A 832 38.04 -3.65 25.44
C LYS A 832 37.30 -2.32 25.33
N ALA A 833 37.59 -1.37 26.23
CA ALA A 833 37.05 -0.03 26.11
C ALA A 833 37.63 0.69 24.85
N GLY A 834 36.77 1.35 24.11
CA GLY A 834 37.19 2.16 22.95
C GLY A 834 36.16 2.24 21.83
N SER A 835 36.57 2.83 20.74
CA SER A 835 35.76 2.97 19.54
C SER A 835 35.99 1.75 18.63
N TYR A 836 34.93 1.05 18.27
CA TYR A 836 34.95 -0.14 17.41
C TYR A 836 34.36 0.17 16.04
N GLU A 837 35.01 -0.37 15.02
CA GLU A 837 34.43 -0.53 13.70
C GLU A 837 33.99 -2.00 13.54
N LEU A 838 32.65 -2.21 13.42
CA LEU A 838 32.09 -3.50 13.06
C LEU A 838 31.95 -3.57 11.55
N GLN A 839 32.56 -4.57 10.94
CA GLN A 839 32.44 -4.91 9.54
C GLN A 839 31.69 -6.22 9.40
N MET A 840 30.71 -6.28 8.48
CA MET A 840 29.99 -7.49 8.15
C MET A 840 30.12 -7.77 6.65
N LYS A 841 30.60 -8.97 6.30
CA LYS A 841 30.79 -9.41 4.92
C LYS A 841 29.72 -10.43 4.55
N VAL A 842 28.92 -10.10 3.54
CA VAL A 842 27.79 -10.91 3.08
C VAL A 842 27.73 -11.03 1.58
N LYS A 843 26.92 -11.97 1.08
CA LYS A 843 26.49 -12.01 -0.32
C LYS A 843 24.99 -12.32 -0.38
N SER A 844 24.36 -11.93 -1.47
CA SER A 844 22.98 -12.27 -1.80
C SER A 844 22.87 -12.64 -3.28
N ASN A 845 22.05 -13.62 -3.62
CA ASN A 845 21.79 -13.99 -5.01
C ASN A 845 20.73 -13.10 -5.66
N LEU A 846 20.10 -12.21 -4.88
CA LEU A 846 19.05 -11.30 -5.32
C LEU A 846 19.61 -10.15 -6.16
N ASP A 847 18.72 -9.48 -6.89
CA ASP A 847 19.02 -8.28 -7.65
C ASP A 847 19.32 -7.09 -6.72
N ASP A 848 19.98 -6.09 -7.26
CA ASP A 848 20.49 -4.92 -6.54
C ASP A 848 19.43 -4.00 -5.90
N LEU A 849 18.15 -4.25 -6.19
CA LEU A 849 17.02 -3.54 -5.56
C LEU A 849 16.51 -4.22 -4.29
N ALA A 850 16.86 -5.49 -4.05
CA ALA A 850 16.49 -6.17 -2.82
C ALA A 850 17.10 -5.48 -1.60
N GLN A 851 16.31 -5.25 -0.57
CA GLN A 851 16.67 -4.58 0.66
C GLN A 851 16.82 -5.61 1.78
N LEU A 852 18.03 -5.73 2.32
CA LEU A 852 18.42 -6.80 3.23
C LEU A 852 19.07 -6.21 4.49
N PRO A 853 18.31 -5.54 5.37
CA PRO A 853 18.85 -4.88 6.54
C PRO A 853 19.21 -5.88 7.64
N VAL A 854 20.34 -5.62 8.31
CA VAL A 854 20.76 -6.31 9.53
C VAL A 854 20.99 -5.31 10.63
N THR A 855 20.16 -5.34 11.68
CA THR A 855 20.30 -4.42 12.82
C THR A 855 21.22 -5.01 13.88
N VAL A 856 22.17 -4.23 14.33
CA VAL A 856 23.17 -4.57 15.34
C VAL A 856 22.79 -3.97 16.67
N TYR A 857 22.57 -4.81 17.66
CA TYR A 857 22.37 -4.43 19.06
C TYR A 857 23.59 -4.80 19.87
N LEU A 858 23.91 -3.96 20.84
CA LEU A 858 24.82 -4.28 21.93
C LEU A 858 24.15 -3.85 23.24
N ASP A 859 23.97 -4.78 24.16
CA ASP A 859 23.29 -4.58 25.45
C ASP A 859 21.87 -3.98 25.31
N ASN A 860 21.07 -4.52 24.38
CA ASN A 860 19.74 -4.02 24.00
C ASN A 860 19.71 -2.60 23.41
N ILE A 861 20.87 -2.02 23.11
CA ILE A 861 20.99 -0.70 22.49
C ILE A 861 21.33 -0.89 21.01
N ILE A 862 20.52 -0.35 20.13
CA ILE A 862 20.83 -0.35 18.70
C ILE A 862 22.10 0.49 18.46
N LYS A 863 23.11 -0.14 17.87
CA LYS A 863 24.36 0.53 17.46
C LYS A 863 24.29 1.01 16.02
N GLY A 864 23.47 0.39 15.20
CA GLY A 864 23.24 0.76 13.81
C GLY A 864 22.57 -0.35 13.03
N THR A 865 22.21 -0.06 11.79
CA THR A 865 21.71 -1.06 10.85
C THR A 865 22.59 -1.05 9.59
N LEU A 866 23.04 -2.24 9.20
CA LEU A 866 23.74 -2.49 7.94
C LEU A 866 22.69 -2.72 6.86
N SER A 867 22.55 -1.79 5.92
CA SER A 867 21.54 -1.86 4.86
C SER A 867 22.14 -2.48 3.60
N PHE A 868 22.20 -3.81 3.58
CA PHE A 868 22.66 -4.53 2.41
C PHE A 868 21.64 -4.47 1.28
N ARG A 869 22.14 -4.65 0.07
CA ARG A 869 21.34 -4.84 -1.15
C ARG A 869 21.63 -6.20 -1.74
N GLY A 870 20.79 -6.64 -2.65
CA GLY A 870 21.08 -7.80 -3.46
C GLY A 870 22.42 -7.60 -4.21
N SER A 871 23.25 -8.62 -4.26
CA SER A 871 24.62 -8.53 -4.79
C SER A 871 24.93 -9.48 -5.94
N LYS A 872 23.91 -10.17 -6.48
CA LYS A 872 24.04 -11.11 -7.60
C LYS A 872 25.18 -12.13 -7.38
N GLY A 873 25.26 -12.64 -6.13
CA GLY A 873 26.26 -13.59 -5.71
C GLY A 873 27.63 -13.01 -5.37
N GLN A 874 27.82 -11.70 -5.47
CA GLN A 874 29.09 -11.06 -5.13
C GLN A 874 29.18 -10.78 -3.62
N TRP A 875 30.38 -10.94 -3.06
CA TRP A 875 30.65 -10.58 -1.69
C TRP A 875 30.76 -9.07 -1.54
N VAL A 876 29.99 -8.50 -0.60
CA VAL A 876 30.00 -7.08 -0.23
C VAL A 876 30.25 -6.92 1.26
N THR A 877 30.82 -5.80 1.67
CA THR A 877 31.07 -5.49 3.08
C THR A 877 30.46 -4.14 3.40
N GLN A 878 29.77 -4.06 4.54
CA GLN A 878 29.33 -2.80 5.15
C GLN A 878 29.86 -2.71 6.58
N GLN A 879 29.88 -1.50 7.12
CA GLN A 879 30.44 -1.22 8.44
C GLN A 879 29.65 -0.17 9.20
N ILE A 880 29.68 -0.29 10.52
CA ILE A 880 29.18 0.72 11.46
C ILE A 880 30.26 0.98 12.54
N ARG A 881 30.21 2.17 13.16
CA ARG A 881 31.11 2.53 14.27
C ARG A 881 30.32 2.83 15.52
N PHE A 882 30.85 2.40 16.66
CA PHE A 882 30.27 2.68 17.98
C PHE A 882 31.32 2.60 19.08
N ASP A 883 31.04 3.28 20.18
CA ASP A 883 31.87 3.21 21.37
C ASP A 883 31.33 2.18 22.34
N THR A 884 32.25 1.56 23.11
CA THR A 884 31.92 0.63 24.17
C THR A 884 32.89 0.77 25.34
N PHE A 885 32.53 0.28 26.53
CA PHE A 885 33.38 0.16 27.69
C PHE A 885 33.99 -1.26 27.78
N GLU A 886 34.95 -1.45 28.69
CA GLU A 886 35.58 -2.75 28.90
C GLU A 886 34.65 -3.72 29.61
N GLY A 887 34.59 -4.96 29.14
CA GLY A 887 33.82 -6.06 29.74
C GLY A 887 32.94 -6.85 28.78
N HIS A 888 32.06 -7.64 29.39
CA HIS A 888 31.14 -8.46 28.65
C HIS A 888 29.97 -7.63 28.10
N HIS A 889 29.72 -7.80 26.84
CA HIS A 889 28.58 -7.21 26.09
C HIS A 889 27.82 -8.30 25.36
N TYR A 890 26.50 -8.29 25.39
CA TYR A 890 25.79 -9.20 24.52
C TYR A 890 25.38 -8.52 23.21
N MET A 891 25.82 -9.13 22.13
CA MET A 891 25.45 -8.73 20.77
C MET A 891 24.19 -9.47 20.34
N LYS A 892 23.31 -8.78 19.67
CA LYS A 892 22.21 -9.35 18.87
C LYS A 892 22.27 -8.77 17.46
N LEU A 893 22.30 -9.66 16.46
CA LEU A 893 22.05 -9.30 15.06
C LEU A 893 20.62 -9.71 14.73
N TYR A 894 19.84 -8.79 14.22
CA TYR A 894 18.47 -9.05 13.76
C TYR A 894 18.40 -8.94 12.26
N PHE A 895 17.94 -9.98 11.56
CA PHE A 895 17.78 -10.02 10.10
C PHE A 895 16.38 -9.54 9.72
N GLY A 896 16.30 -8.37 9.06
CA GLY A 896 15.02 -7.74 8.67
C GLY A 896 14.42 -8.34 7.39
N ALA A 897 15.18 -9.11 6.60
CA ALA A 897 14.72 -9.78 5.39
C ALA A 897 15.55 -11.05 5.12
N THR A 898 14.96 -12.01 4.38
CA THR A 898 15.62 -13.24 3.93
C THR A 898 16.48 -12.98 2.69
N GLY A 899 17.60 -13.72 2.53
CA GLY A 899 18.40 -13.72 1.28
C GLY A 899 19.87 -13.35 1.44
N LEU A 900 20.36 -13.25 2.69
CA LEU A 900 21.79 -13.05 2.95
C LEU A 900 22.50 -14.36 3.27
N THR A 901 23.70 -14.52 2.75
CA THR A 901 24.71 -15.47 3.23
C THR A 901 25.82 -14.67 3.89
N VAL A 902 26.14 -14.97 5.15
CA VAL A 902 27.18 -14.26 5.91
C VAL A 902 28.48 -15.02 5.85
N ASP A 903 29.58 -14.35 5.46
CA ASP A 903 30.93 -14.90 5.54
C ASP A 903 31.47 -14.75 6.97
N HIS A 904 31.51 -13.53 7.47
CA HIS A 904 31.91 -13.23 8.84
C HIS A 904 31.48 -11.83 9.26
N ILE A 905 31.54 -11.59 10.57
CA ILE A 905 31.61 -10.26 11.17
C ILE A 905 32.97 -10.06 11.85
N ALA A 906 33.46 -8.82 11.84
CA ALA A 906 34.70 -8.44 12.49
C ALA A 906 34.53 -7.13 13.24
N PHE A 907 34.96 -7.13 14.50
CA PHE A 907 35.04 -5.91 15.31
C PHE A 907 36.50 -5.51 15.36
N GLN A 908 36.82 -4.32 14.94
CA GLN A 908 38.19 -3.77 14.96
C GLN A 908 38.22 -2.58 15.90
N LEU A 909 39.10 -2.63 16.93
CA LEU A 909 39.32 -1.52 17.83
C LEU A 909 40.12 -0.44 17.10
N SER A 910 39.54 0.68 16.80
CA SER A 910 40.20 1.87 16.33
C SER A 910 40.83 2.56 17.54
N GLY A 911 42.14 2.76 17.54
CA GLY A 911 42.97 3.23 18.67
C GLY A 911 42.35 4.30 19.53
N GLY A 912 42.65 4.28 20.82
CA GLY A 912 41.93 4.95 21.89
C GLY A 912 41.53 6.39 21.61
N ALA A 913 40.31 6.72 22.08
CA ALA A 913 39.74 8.04 21.99
C ALA A 913 40.72 9.12 22.50
N ASP A 914 41.13 9.99 21.59
CA ASP A 914 41.66 11.28 22.02
C ASP A 914 40.55 11.99 22.81
N LYS A 915 40.75 12.09 24.11
CA LYS A 915 39.96 12.94 24.99
C LYS A 915 40.25 14.40 24.62
N GLU A 916 39.44 14.97 23.72
CA GLU A 916 39.24 16.40 23.70
C GLU A 916 37.79 16.71 24.04
N GLN A 917 37.66 17.62 24.97
CA GLN A 917 36.57 18.10 25.78
C GLN A 917 35.33 18.57 25.01
#